data_47c1faa1a3d3048ab8967a183f654651
#
_entry.id   47c1faa1a3d3048ab8967a183f654651
#
_cell.length_a   1.000
_cell.length_b   1.000
_cell.length_c   1.000
_cell.angle_alpha   90.00
_cell.angle_beta   90.00
_cell.angle_gamma   90.00
#
_symmetry.space_group_name_H-M   'P 1'
#
loop_
_entity.id
_entity.type
_entity.pdbx_description
1 polymer ?
#
loop_
_entity_poly.entity_id
_entity_poly.type
_entity_poly.pdbx_seq_one_letter_code
_entity_poly.pdbx_strand_id
1 'polypeptide(L)'
;MAKVVGIDLGTTNSCVAVMEGGKPTVIANAEGFRTTPSVVAFAKNGDNLVGQIAKRQAVMNPENTFYSVKRFIGRRFEEVSNEATEVSYKVLSSNGNVKLDCPIAGKPFAPEEISAKVLRKLVEDASKYLGETVTQAVITVPAYFNDSQRQATKDAGKIAGIEVLRIINEPTAASLAYGFDKKSNETILVFDLGGGTFDVSVLEVGDGVFEVLATSGDTHLGGDDFDKKIVDFLAEKFKKAEGIELRKDKQALQRLTEAAEKAKIELSSVTQAEINLPFITATQDGPKHLDTTLTRAQFEELCSDLIDRCRIPVENALRDAKLNKGDIDEVVLVGGSTRIPAVQQIVKQVLGKDPNQTVNPDEVVAVGAAIQAGVLAGDVTGILLLDVTPLSLGVETLGGVMTKIIPRNTTIPTKKSEVFSTAVDGQTNVEIHVLQGEREFSNDNKSLGTFRLDGIPPAPRGVPQIEVVFDIDANGILNVTAKDKGTGKEQSISITGASTLDKSDVDRMVREAEQNASSDKERREKIERKNQADSLAYQAEKQLQELGDKVPDADKTKVEGLVKELREAVAKEDDEQIKKLTPELQQALFAVGSNIYQQAGGGGATPGAEPQDGGSTPSSGSGDDVIDADFTESK
;
A
#
# COMPACT_ATOMS: atom_id res chain seq x y z
N MET A 1 -22.97 -25.90 9.64
CA MET A 1 -21.78 -25.05 9.83
C MET A 1 -22.28 -23.62 10.07
N ALA A 2 -21.60 -22.82 10.89
CA ALA A 2 -21.96 -21.42 11.04
C ALA A 2 -21.85 -20.71 9.68
N LYS A 3 -22.82 -19.88 9.34
CA LYS A 3 -22.80 -19.12 8.09
C LYS A 3 -21.73 -18.04 8.14
N VAL A 4 -20.94 -17.95 7.09
CA VAL A 4 -19.92 -16.91 6.88
C VAL A 4 -20.48 -15.90 5.89
N VAL A 5 -20.42 -14.61 6.22
CA VAL A 5 -20.90 -13.54 5.35
C VAL A 5 -19.74 -12.80 4.67
N GLY A 6 -20.02 -12.25 3.50
CA GLY A 6 -19.12 -11.29 2.83
C GLY A 6 -19.59 -9.86 3.11
N ILE A 7 -18.67 -9.00 3.52
CA ILE A 7 -18.96 -7.61 3.85
C ILE A 7 -18.09 -6.68 3.02
N ASP A 8 -18.73 -5.80 2.29
CA ASP A 8 -18.13 -4.59 1.75
C ASP A 8 -18.25 -3.48 2.80
N LEU A 9 -17.15 -3.12 3.44
CA LEU A 9 -17.06 -1.99 4.36
C LEU A 9 -16.67 -0.73 3.59
N GLY A 10 -17.64 -0.13 2.90
CA GLY A 10 -17.39 1.05 2.06
C GLY A 10 -17.23 2.36 2.83
N THR A 11 -16.63 3.38 2.21
CA THR A 11 -16.47 4.72 2.80
C THR A 11 -17.81 5.39 3.05
N THR A 12 -18.71 5.36 2.07
CA THR A 12 -20.02 6.02 2.11
C THR A 12 -21.14 5.04 2.45
N ASN A 13 -21.14 3.88 1.79
CA ASN A 13 -22.13 2.82 2.00
C ASN A 13 -21.43 1.48 2.16
N SER A 14 -22.01 0.62 2.99
CA SER A 14 -21.57 -0.76 3.20
C SER A 14 -22.65 -1.74 2.76
N CYS A 15 -22.24 -2.95 2.41
CA CYS A 15 -23.13 -4.00 1.92
C CYS A 15 -22.74 -5.36 2.53
N VAL A 16 -23.72 -6.22 2.78
CA VAL A 16 -23.49 -7.59 3.25
C VAL A 16 -24.20 -8.60 2.37
N ALA A 17 -23.52 -9.69 2.06
CA ALA A 17 -24.03 -10.77 1.24
C ALA A 17 -23.64 -12.15 1.83
N VAL A 18 -24.34 -13.18 1.41
CA VAL A 18 -24.14 -14.57 1.87
C VAL A 18 -24.30 -15.55 0.72
N MET A 19 -23.68 -16.73 0.81
CA MET A 19 -23.93 -17.83 -0.11
C MET A 19 -25.18 -18.61 0.34
N GLU A 20 -26.19 -18.68 -0.53
CA GLU A 20 -27.42 -19.46 -0.33
C GLU A 20 -27.71 -20.32 -1.55
N GLY A 21 -27.85 -21.63 -1.35
CA GLY A 21 -28.17 -22.55 -2.46
C GLY A 21 -27.16 -22.53 -3.61
N GLY A 22 -25.87 -22.24 -3.33
CA GLY A 22 -24.81 -22.15 -4.33
C GLY A 22 -24.76 -20.81 -5.08
N LYS A 23 -25.54 -19.81 -4.68
CA LYS A 23 -25.56 -18.47 -5.28
C LYS A 23 -25.33 -17.39 -4.23
N PRO A 24 -24.62 -16.31 -4.57
CA PRO A 24 -24.46 -15.17 -3.67
C PRO A 24 -25.75 -14.34 -3.61
N THR A 25 -26.20 -14.01 -2.42
CA THR A 25 -27.40 -13.22 -2.16
C THR A 25 -27.06 -12.01 -1.31
N VAL A 26 -27.39 -10.80 -1.78
CA VAL A 26 -27.24 -9.57 -1.00
C VAL A 26 -28.38 -9.48 0.01
N ILE A 27 -28.02 -9.26 1.27
CA ILE A 27 -28.96 -9.16 2.38
C ILE A 27 -29.45 -7.72 2.51
N ALA A 28 -30.78 -7.52 2.50
CA ALA A 28 -31.36 -6.24 2.80
C ALA A 28 -31.26 -5.94 4.32
N ASN A 29 -30.96 -4.69 4.66
CA ASN A 29 -30.95 -4.25 6.07
C ASN A 29 -32.36 -4.18 6.67
N ALA A 30 -32.45 -3.89 7.97
CA ALA A 30 -33.71 -3.81 8.68
C ALA A 30 -34.66 -2.72 8.13
N GLU A 31 -34.12 -1.73 7.43
CA GLU A 31 -34.87 -0.65 6.79
C GLU A 31 -35.30 -0.99 5.34
N GLY A 32 -34.98 -2.19 4.85
CA GLY A 32 -35.37 -2.70 3.52
C GLY A 32 -34.41 -2.30 2.39
N PHE A 33 -33.27 -1.68 2.68
CA PHE A 33 -32.27 -1.28 1.69
C PHE A 33 -31.18 -2.34 1.53
N ARG A 34 -30.65 -2.50 0.34
CA ARG A 34 -29.56 -3.45 0.03
C ARG A 34 -28.17 -2.94 0.41
N THR A 35 -28.04 -1.63 0.64
CA THR A 35 -26.86 -0.97 1.19
C THR A 35 -27.19 -0.23 2.47
N THR A 36 -26.21 -0.12 3.35
CA THR A 36 -26.33 0.58 4.63
C THR A 36 -25.33 1.75 4.64
N PRO A 37 -25.77 3.00 4.84
CA PRO A 37 -24.84 4.12 4.98
C PRO A 37 -23.79 3.86 6.07
N SER A 38 -22.52 4.08 5.79
CA SER A 38 -21.40 3.96 6.74
C SER A 38 -21.36 5.16 7.68
N VAL A 39 -22.47 5.44 8.34
CA VAL A 39 -22.71 6.59 9.22
C VAL A 39 -23.09 6.12 10.62
N VAL A 40 -22.44 6.69 11.63
CA VAL A 40 -22.68 6.40 13.04
C VAL A 40 -22.96 7.70 13.78
N ALA A 41 -24.03 7.77 14.57
CA ALA A 41 -24.34 8.92 15.37
C ALA A 41 -24.59 8.55 16.84
N PHE A 42 -24.22 9.45 17.73
CA PHE A 42 -24.47 9.34 19.16
C PHE A 42 -25.57 10.33 19.55
N ALA A 43 -26.70 9.81 20.02
CA ALA A 43 -27.85 10.61 20.39
C ALA A 43 -27.78 11.06 21.88
N LYS A 44 -28.48 12.14 22.21
CA LYS A 44 -28.50 12.71 23.57
C LYS A 44 -29.06 11.76 24.65
N ASN A 45 -29.86 10.81 24.24
CA ASN A 45 -30.43 9.78 25.13
C ASN A 45 -29.50 8.59 25.38
N GLY A 46 -28.28 8.63 24.83
CA GLY A 46 -27.26 7.57 24.94
C GLY A 46 -27.33 6.50 23.85
N ASP A 47 -28.29 6.56 22.93
CA ASP A 47 -28.40 5.61 21.83
C ASP A 47 -27.30 5.80 20.78
N ASN A 48 -26.82 4.67 20.25
CA ASN A 48 -25.94 4.64 19.10
C ASN A 48 -26.76 4.33 17.85
N LEU A 49 -26.84 5.28 16.95
CA LEU A 49 -27.55 5.14 15.68
C LEU A 49 -26.55 4.76 14.57
N VAL A 50 -26.92 3.84 13.70
CA VAL A 50 -26.07 3.39 12.58
C VAL A 50 -26.90 3.31 11.30
N GLY A 51 -26.30 3.69 10.19
CA GLY A 51 -26.92 3.59 8.87
C GLY A 51 -27.87 4.76 8.57
N GLN A 52 -29.01 4.44 7.97
CA GLN A 52 -29.96 5.43 7.48
C GLN A 52 -30.50 6.33 8.59
N ILE A 53 -30.73 5.78 9.78
CA ILE A 53 -31.23 6.54 10.94
C ILE A 53 -30.20 7.57 11.39
N ALA A 54 -28.90 7.18 11.43
CA ALA A 54 -27.80 8.08 11.75
C ALA A 54 -27.67 9.21 10.69
N LYS A 55 -27.76 8.87 9.42
CA LYS A 55 -27.69 9.84 8.30
C LYS A 55 -28.81 10.88 8.38
N ARG A 56 -30.04 10.46 8.66
CA ARG A 56 -31.20 11.37 8.73
C ARG A 56 -31.10 12.47 9.79
N GLN A 57 -30.41 12.23 10.89
CA GLN A 57 -30.27 13.20 11.99
C GLN A 57 -28.95 13.99 11.93
N ALA A 58 -28.09 13.76 10.94
CA ALA A 58 -26.74 14.34 10.85
C ALA A 58 -26.76 15.88 10.89
N VAL A 59 -27.69 16.51 10.18
CA VAL A 59 -27.87 17.98 10.18
C VAL A 59 -28.14 18.56 11.57
N MET A 60 -28.90 17.83 12.40
CA MET A 60 -29.27 18.29 13.75
C MET A 60 -28.19 17.99 14.80
N ASN A 61 -27.26 17.10 14.48
CA ASN A 61 -26.24 16.61 15.40
C ASN A 61 -24.89 16.37 14.67
N PRO A 62 -24.38 17.35 13.92
CA PRO A 62 -23.22 17.16 13.04
C PRO A 62 -21.93 16.80 13.80
N GLU A 63 -21.72 17.34 14.99
CA GLU A 63 -20.51 17.11 15.78
C GLU A 63 -20.41 15.70 16.40
N ASN A 64 -21.54 14.97 16.48
CA ASN A 64 -21.60 13.62 17.03
C ASN A 64 -22.07 12.59 15.99
N THR A 65 -21.98 12.93 14.71
CA THR A 65 -22.32 12.06 13.58
C THR A 65 -21.08 11.87 12.70
N PHE A 66 -20.62 10.62 12.64
CA PHE A 66 -19.40 10.22 11.98
C PHE A 66 -19.70 9.54 10.65
N TYR A 67 -19.15 10.05 9.57
CA TYR A 67 -19.23 9.55 8.21
C TYR A 67 -17.85 9.61 7.55
N SER A 68 -17.65 8.91 6.43
CA SER A 68 -16.37 8.82 5.70
C SER A 68 -15.18 8.37 6.58
N VAL A 69 -15.46 7.64 7.67
CA VAL A 69 -14.47 7.25 8.69
C VAL A 69 -13.38 6.34 8.11
N LYS A 70 -13.69 5.60 7.04
CA LYS A 70 -12.71 4.76 6.33
C LYS A 70 -11.51 5.56 5.80
N ARG A 71 -11.66 6.88 5.57
CA ARG A 71 -10.54 7.78 5.21
C ARG A 71 -9.53 7.97 6.34
N PHE A 72 -9.92 7.68 7.58
CA PHE A 72 -9.09 7.86 8.78
C PHE A 72 -8.56 6.54 9.37
N ILE A 73 -9.16 5.39 9.01
CA ILE A 73 -8.82 4.11 9.61
C ILE A 73 -7.38 3.71 9.33
N GLY A 74 -6.62 3.33 10.37
CA GLY A 74 -5.24 2.91 10.26
C GLY A 74 -4.25 4.00 9.84
N ARG A 75 -4.64 5.28 9.87
CA ARG A 75 -3.81 6.42 9.48
C ARG A 75 -3.33 7.25 10.67
N ARG A 76 -2.19 7.94 10.49
CA ARG A 76 -1.73 8.96 11.42
C ARG A 76 -2.40 10.30 11.13
N PHE A 77 -2.51 11.13 12.17
CA PHE A 77 -3.15 12.45 12.05
C PHE A 77 -2.47 13.36 11.01
N GLU A 78 -1.15 13.29 10.91
CA GLU A 78 -0.38 14.09 9.95
C GLU A 78 -0.72 13.76 8.49
N GLU A 79 -1.13 12.51 8.23
CA GLU A 79 -1.49 12.00 6.90
C GLU A 79 -2.91 12.39 6.46
N VAL A 80 -3.74 12.87 7.39
CA VAL A 80 -5.17 13.19 7.17
C VAL A 80 -5.53 14.59 7.62
N SER A 81 -4.54 15.47 7.77
CA SER A 81 -4.75 16.84 8.27
C SER A 81 -5.68 17.67 7.38
N ASN A 82 -5.70 17.42 6.07
CA ASN A 82 -6.59 18.08 5.11
C ASN A 82 -8.02 17.55 5.26
N GLU A 83 -8.20 16.23 5.23
CA GLU A 83 -9.49 15.56 5.36
C GLU A 83 -10.15 15.85 6.71
N ALA A 84 -9.35 16.03 7.76
CA ALA A 84 -9.83 16.42 9.09
C ALA A 84 -10.54 17.78 9.11
N THR A 85 -10.28 18.67 8.15
CA THR A 85 -10.93 19.97 8.02
C THR A 85 -12.20 19.93 7.18
N GLU A 86 -12.45 18.84 6.45
CA GLU A 86 -13.55 18.70 5.50
C GLU A 86 -14.82 18.11 6.13
N VAL A 87 -14.69 17.49 7.30
CA VAL A 87 -15.80 16.86 8.01
C VAL A 87 -16.42 17.79 9.05
N SER A 88 -17.71 17.58 9.34
CA SER A 88 -18.46 18.39 10.32
C SER A 88 -18.10 18.09 11.77
N TYR A 89 -17.63 16.88 12.07
CA TYR A 89 -17.15 16.47 13.39
C TYR A 89 -15.66 16.82 13.57
N LYS A 90 -15.19 16.79 14.81
CA LYS A 90 -13.80 17.18 15.15
C LYS A 90 -12.89 15.96 15.15
N VAL A 91 -11.80 16.05 14.39
CA VAL A 91 -10.73 15.05 14.35
C VAL A 91 -9.57 15.54 15.21
N LEU A 92 -9.04 14.67 16.08
CA LEU A 92 -8.00 14.97 17.05
C LEU A 92 -6.76 14.12 16.79
N SER A 93 -5.60 14.63 17.17
CA SER A 93 -4.36 13.86 17.29
C SER A 93 -4.17 13.40 18.74
N SER A 94 -3.96 12.10 18.93
CA SER A 94 -3.58 11.52 20.22
C SER A 94 -2.34 10.67 20.03
N ASN A 95 -1.18 11.17 20.44
CA ASN A 95 0.13 10.53 20.20
C ASN A 95 0.37 10.19 18.70
N GLY A 96 -0.06 11.08 17.80
CA GLY A 96 0.03 10.88 16.36
C GLY A 96 -1.10 10.02 15.76
N ASN A 97 -1.91 9.33 16.57
CA ASN A 97 -3.05 8.55 16.08
C ASN A 97 -4.29 9.43 15.92
N VAL A 98 -5.11 9.08 14.94
CA VAL A 98 -6.39 9.76 14.70
C VAL A 98 -7.40 9.37 15.78
N LYS A 99 -8.10 10.36 16.31
CA LYS A 99 -9.25 10.19 17.18
C LYS A 99 -10.39 11.11 16.73
N LEU A 100 -11.61 10.62 16.85
CA LEU A 100 -12.84 11.32 16.50
C LEU A 100 -13.51 11.80 17.79
N ASP A 101 -13.57 13.11 17.98
CA ASP A 101 -14.18 13.70 19.19
C ASP A 101 -15.69 13.51 19.20
N CYS A 102 -16.22 13.07 20.32
CA CYS A 102 -17.64 12.89 20.52
C CYS A 102 -18.11 13.62 21.79
N PRO A 103 -18.51 14.88 21.69
CA PRO A 103 -18.92 15.67 22.84
C PRO A 103 -20.03 15.03 23.69
N ILE A 104 -21.04 14.42 23.06
CA ILE A 104 -22.14 13.74 23.76
C ILE A 104 -21.64 12.54 24.57
N ALA A 105 -20.73 11.75 24.02
CA ALA A 105 -20.16 10.60 24.73
C ALA A 105 -19.10 11.00 25.77
N GLY A 106 -18.62 12.25 25.76
CA GLY A 106 -17.58 12.76 26.65
C GLY A 106 -16.20 12.13 26.45
N LYS A 107 -15.99 11.46 25.31
CA LYS A 107 -14.73 10.81 24.95
C LYS A 107 -14.51 10.75 23.44
N PRO A 108 -13.27 10.73 22.97
CA PRO A 108 -12.97 10.46 21.58
C PRO A 108 -13.01 8.97 21.29
N PHE A 109 -13.30 8.62 20.03
CA PHE A 109 -13.29 7.26 19.49
C PHE A 109 -12.15 7.08 18.46
N ALA A 110 -11.63 5.86 18.36
CA ALA A 110 -10.79 5.49 17.24
C ALA A 110 -11.65 5.23 15.98
N PRO A 111 -11.13 5.44 14.76
CA PRO A 111 -11.83 5.09 13.53
C PRO A 111 -12.30 3.62 13.50
N GLU A 112 -11.52 2.71 14.07
CA GLU A 112 -11.81 1.29 14.21
C GLU A 112 -13.08 1.04 15.07
N GLU A 113 -13.25 1.81 16.15
CA GLU A 113 -14.43 1.71 17.03
C GLU A 113 -15.72 2.14 16.33
N ILE A 114 -15.64 3.17 15.48
CA ILE A 114 -16.77 3.64 14.67
C ILE A 114 -17.07 2.64 13.55
N SER A 115 -16.06 2.16 12.83
CA SER A 115 -16.20 1.13 11.80
C SER A 115 -16.78 -0.18 12.36
N ALA A 116 -16.39 -0.55 13.58
CA ALA A 116 -16.94 -1.71 14.28
C ALA A 116 -18.47 -1.61 14.52
N LYS A 117 -19.00 -0.40 14.73
CA LYS A 117 -20.46 -0.20 14.87
C LYS A 117 -21.19 -0.46 13.57
N VAL A 118 -20.61 -0.05 12.43
CA VAL A 118 -21.16 -0.37 11.10
C VAL A 118 -21.13 -1.87 10.85
N LEU A 119 -19.99 -2.53 11.10
CA LEU A 119 -19.85 -3.98 10.94
C LEU A 119 -20.85 -4.75 11.80
N ARG A 120 -21.04 -4.34 13.05
CA ARG A 120 -22.01 -4.96 13.96
C ARG A 120 -23.44 -4.86 13.42
N LYS A 121 -23.85 -3.69 12.92
CA LYS A 121 -25.17 -3.49 12.30
C LYS A 121 -25.37 -4.45 11.12
N LEU A 122 -24.38 -4.58 10.23
CA LEU A 122 -24.46 -5.47 9.07
C LEU A 122 -24.61 -6.94 9.48
N VAL A 123 -23.85 -7.39 10.49
CA VAL A 123 -23.91 -8.77 10.99
C VAL A 123 -25.21 -9.03 11.76
N GLU A 124 -25.73 -8.05 12.50
CA GLU A 124 -27.05 -8.14 13.16
C GLU A 124 -28.17 -8.27 12.13
N ASP A 125 -28.14 -7.49 11.05
CA ASP A 125 -29.11 -7.59 9.96
C ASP A 125 -29.01 -8.94 9.24
N ALA A 126 -27.77 -9.41 8.98
CA ALA A 126 -27.53 -10.73 8.40
C ALA A 126 -28.04 -11.86 9.33
N SER A 127 -27.80 -11.75 10.63
CA SER A 127 -28.26 -12.75 11.61
C SER A 127 -29.81 -12.82 11.66
N LYS A 128 -30.48 -11.67 11.59
CA LYS A 128 -31.95 -11.62 11.53
C LYS A 128 -32.48 -12.24 10.24
N TYR A 129 -31.86 -11.94 9.11
CA TYR A 129 -32.21 -12.49 7.81
C TYR A 129 -32.09 -14.01 7.79
N LEU A 130 -30.96 -14.53 8.28
CA LEU A 130 -30.63 -15.96 8.26
C LEU A 130 -31.33 -16.76 9.36
N GLY A 131 -31.85 -16.09 10.40
CA GLY A 131 -32.45 -16.76 11.56
C GLY A 131 -31.43 -17.46 12.48
N GLU A 132 -30.13 -17.18 12.30
CA GLU A 132 -29.05 -17.71 13.13
C GLU A 132 -27.99 -16.64 13.39
N THR A 133 -27.21 -16.80 14.45
CA THR A 133 -26.14 -15.84 14.80
C THR A 133 -24.96 -15.97 13.85
N VAL A 134 -24.63 -14.89 13.15
CA VAL A 134 -23.45 -14.76 12.32
C VAL A 134 -22.28 -14.27 13.18
N THR A 135 -21.17 -15.00 13.18
CA THR A 135 -19.97 -14.68 13.96
C THR A 135 -18.71 -14.58 13.12
N GLN A 136 -18.78 -14.95 11.84
CA GLN A 136 -17.63 -15.01 10.94
C GLN A 136 -17.91 -14.23 9.66
N ALA A 137 -16.88 -13.52 9.16
CA ALA A 137 -16.99 -12.74 7.94
C ALA A 137 -15.68 -12.70 7.13
N VAL A 138 -15.84 -12.49 5.82
CA VAL A 138 -14.81 -11.96 4.93
C VAL A 138 -15.10 -10.47 4.76
N ILE A 139 -14.11 -9.61 4.97
CA ILE A 139 -14.27 -8.14 4.89
C ILE A 139 -13.37 -7.61 3.78
N THR A 140 -13.88 -6.66 3.00
CA THR A 140 -13.12 -6.07 1.89
C THR A 140 -12.39 -4.80 2.30
N VAL A 141 -11.29 -4.54 1.60
CA VAL A 141 -10.49 -3.31 1.70
C VAL A 141 -10.06 -2.86 0.31
N PRO A 142 -9.81 -1.57 0.07
CA PRO A 142 -9.17 -1.09 -1.13
C PRO A 142 -7.86 -1.84 -1.41
N ALA A 143 -7.54 -2.08 -2.68
CA ALA A 143 -6.34 -2.83 -3.06
C ALA A 143 -5.06 -2.16 -2.52
N TYR A 144 -5.06 -0.83 -2.48
CA TYR A 144 -3.96 0.00 -2.00
C TYR A 144 -3.96 0.29 -0.48
N PHE A 145 -4.86 -0.34 0.29
CA PHE A 145 -4.70 -0.30 1.74
C PHE A 145 -3.38 -0.95 2.14
N ASN A 146 -2.61 -0.24 2.95
CA ASN A 146 -1.39 -0.76 3.55
C ASN A 146 -1.69 -1.68 4.74
N ASP A 147 -0.66 -2.29 5.30
CA ASP A 147 -0.80 -3.24 6.40
C ASP A 147 -1.49 -2.66 7.63
N SER A 148 -1.22 -1.39 7.98
CA SER A 148 -1.88 -0.73 9.11
C SER A 148 -3.38 -0.58 8.89
N GLN A 149 -3.80 -0.20 7.70
CA GLN A 149 -5.22 -0.05 7.36
C GLN A 149 -5.92 -1.41 7.27
N ARG A 150 -5.25 -2.44 6.75
CA ARG A 150 -5.74 -3.83 6.72
C ARG A 150 -5.90 -4.38 8.13
N GLN A 151 -4.90 -4.19 8.99
CA GLN A 151 -4.96 -4.61 10.38
C GLN A 151 -6.03 -3.84 11.15
N ALA A 152 -6.13 -2.53 10.98
CA ALA A 152 -7.16 -1.69 11.60
C ALA A 152 -8.58 -2.14 11.19
N THR A 153 -8.77 -2.54 9.92
CA THR A 153 -10.04 -3.11 9.45
C THR A 153 -10.32 -4.46 10.11
N LYS A 154 -9.32 -5.32 10.26
CA LYS A 154 -9.43 -6.60 10.97
C LYS A 154 -9.74 -6.40 12.45
N ASP A 155 -9.11 -5.40 13.09
CA ASP A 155 -9.37 -5.03 14.48
C ASP A 155 -10.79 -4.46 14.67
N ALA A 156 -11.30 -3.68 13.72
CA ALA A 156 -12.69 -3.23 13.72
C ALA A 156 -13.67 -4.41 13.71
N GLY A 157 -13.39 -5.45 12.90
CA GLY A 157 -14.16 -6.70 12.92
C GLY A 157 -14.13 -7.38 14.30
N LYS A 158 -12.95 -7.49 14.88
CA LYS A 158 -12.77 -8.06 16.23
C LYS A 158 -13.51 -7.25 17.32
N ILE A 159 -13.44 -5.91 17.27
CA ILE A 159 -14.19 -5.02 18.17
C ILE A 159 -15.70 -5.19 17.98
N ALA A 160 -16.16 -5.47 16.76
CA ALA A 160 -17.56 -5.79 16.47
C ALA A 160 -18.00 -7.18 16.99
N GLY A 161 -17.08 -8.02 17.46
CA GLY A 161 -17.33 -9.39 17.90
C GLY A 161 -17.37 -10.40 16.74
N ILE A 162 -16.71 -10.07 15.62
CA ILE A 162 -16.67 -10.88 14.39
C ILE A 162 -15.28 -11.51 14.25
N GLU A 163 -15.22 -12.80 13.99
CA GLU A 163 -14.01 -13.45 13.52
C GLU A 163 -13.83 -13.14 12.03
N VAL A 164 -12.82 -12.34 11.69
CA VAL A 164 -12.47 -12.01 10.31
C VAL A 164 -11.61 -13.12 9.74
N LEU A 165 -12.22 -13.99 8.93
CA LEU A 165 -11.54 -15.13 8.33
C LEU A 165 -10.53 -14.69 7.27
N ARG A 166 -10.86 -13.64 6.51
CA ARG A 166 -10.01 -13.08 5.47
C ARG A 166 -10.31 -11.62 5.24
N ILE A 167 -9.25 -10.85 4.95
CA ILE A 167 -9.32 -9.54 4.30
C ILE A 167 -9.06 -9.76 2.81
N ILE A 168 -9.92 -9.23 1.95
CA ILE A 168 -9.82 -9.35 0.49
C ILE A 168 -9.87 -7.96 -0.16
N ASN A 169 -9.14 -7.76 -1.25
CA ASN A 169 -9.18 -6.51 -1.99
C ASN A 169 -10.51 -6.32 -2.72
N GLU A 170 -11.06 -5.10 -2.72
CA GLU A 170 -12.34 -4.74 -3.35
C GLU A 170 -12.39 -5.10 -4.84
N PRO A 171 -11.40 -4.71 -5.69
CA PRO A 171 -11.42 -5.09 -7.09
C PRO A 171 -11.28 -6.61 -7.31
N THR A 172 -10.59 -7.31 -6.41
CA THR A 172 -10.47 -8.76 -6.44
C THR A 172 -11.80 -9.44 -6.10
N ALA A 173 -12.51 -8.93 -5.09
CA ALA A 173 -13.86 -9.39 -4.78
C ALA A 173 -14.81 -9.14 -5.96
N ALA A 174 -14.76 -7.96 -6.57
CA ALA A 174 -15.58 -7.64 -7.73
C ALA A 174 -15.32 -8.58 -8.92
N SER A 175 -14.06 -8.96 -9.15
CA SER A 175 -13.71 -9.93 -10.19
C SER A 175 -14.27 -11.32 -9.92
N LEU A 176 -14.28 -11.77 -8.64
CA LEU A 176 -14.93 -13.02 -8.25
C LEU A 176 -16.42 -13.01 -8.57
N ALA A 177 -17.11 -11.91 -8.26
CA ALA A 177 -18.53 -11.78 -8.55
C ALA A 177 -18.80 -11.78 -10.07
N TYR A 178 -17.98 -11.08 -10.84
CA TYR A 178 -18.10 -11.03 -12.30
C TYR A 178 -17.82 -12.37 -12.96
N GLY A 179 -16.76 -13.06 -12.54
CA GLY A 179 -16.25 -14.30 -13.17
C GLY A 179 -16.86 -15.57 -12.60
N PHE A 180 -17.69 -15.52 -11.56
CA PHE A 180 -18.17 -16.69 -10.81
C PHE A 180 -18.81 -17.76 -11.70
N ASP A 181 -19.64 -17.33 -12.65
CA ASP A 181 -20.34 -18.24 -13.59
C ASP A 181 -19.65 -18.35 -14.97
N LYS A 182 -18.48 -17.72 -15.16
CA LYS A 182 -17.79 -17.70 -16.46
C LYS A 182 -16.84 -18.87 -16.62
N LYS A 183 -16.83 -19.43 -17.84
CA LYS A 183 -15.98 -20.56 -18.23
C LYS A 183 -14.89 -20.19 -19.25
N SER A 184 -14.95 -18.98 -19.81
CA SER A 184 -13.95 -18.47 -20.75
C SER A 184 -12.83 -17.76 -20.00
N ASN A 185 -11.61 -17.91 -20.50
CA ASN A 185 -10.49 -17.07 -20.02
C ASN A 185 -10.66 -15.68 -20.57
N GLU A 186 -10.64 -14.70 -19.69
CA GLU A 186 -10.77 -13.28 -20.01
C GLU A 186 -9.71 -12.49 -19.24
N THR A 187 -9.13 -11.49 -19.88
CA THR A 187 -8.34 -10.45 -19.22
C THR A 187 -9.25 -9.26 -18.92
N ILE A 188 -9.52 -9.00 -17.67
CA ILE A 188 -10.44 -7.94 -17.24
C ILE A 188 -9.71 -6.80 -16.57
N LEU A 189 -10.24 -5.59 -16.72
CA LEU A 189 -9.84 -4.43 -15.93
C LEU A 189 -10.99 -4.04 -15.01
N VAL A 190 -10.76 -4.10 -13.71
CA VAL A 190 -11.68 -3.59 -12.69
C VAL A 190 -11.33 -2.14 -12.40
N PHE A 191 -12.31 -1.26 -12.59
CA PHE A 191 -12.22 0.17 -12.33
C PHE A 191 -13.15 0.52 -11.17
N ASP A 192 -12.58 0.65 -9.97
CA ASP A 192 -13.31 0.86 -8.71
C ASP A 192 -13.16 2.30 -8.24
N LEU A 193 -14.20 3.12 -8.44
CA LEU A 193 -14.28 4.49 -7.93
C LEU A 193 -15.37 4.57 -6.87
N GLY A 194 -14.95 4.39 -5.63
CA GLY A 194 -15.81 4.46 -4.45
C GLY A 194 -16.06 5.87 -3.95
N GLY A 195 -16.47 5.99 -2.67
CA GLY A 195 -16.67 7.29 -2.01
C GLY A 195 -15.37 7.97 -1.62
N GLY A 196 -14.34 7.21 -1.23
CA GLY A 196 -13.08 7.74 -0.70
C GLY A 196 -11.82 7.32 -1.42
N THR A 197 -11.87 6.27 -2.24
CA THR A 197 -10.72 5.67 -2.93
C THR A 197 -11.04 5.35 -4.38
N PHE A 198 -9.99 5.30 -5.18
CA PHE A 198 -10.02 4.85 -6.56
C PHE A 198 -8.97 3.77 -6.77
N ASP A 199 -9.37 2.58 -7.19
CA ASP A 199 -8.50 1.45 -7.47
C ASP A 199 -8.72 0.91 -8.88
N VAL A 200 -7.64 0.48 -9.53
CA VAL A 200 -7.65 -0.17 -10.84
C VAL A 200 -6.86 -1.46 -10.73
N SER A 201 -7.45 -2.58 -11.08
CA SER A 201 -6.76 -3.86 -11.13
C SER A 201 -6.95 -4.54 -12.47
N VAL A 202 -5.89 -5.13 -12.99
CA VAL A 202 -5.90 -5.98 -14.18
C VAL A 202 -5.76 -7.42 -13.73
N LEU A 203 -6.67 -8.28 -14.17
CA LEU A 203 -6.75 -9.68 -13.75
C LEU A 203 -6.94 -10.59 -14.96
N GLU A 204 -6.38 -11.80 -14.86
CA GLU A 204 -6.80 -12.94 -15.67
C GLU A 204 -7.83 -13.77 -14.90
N VAL A 205 -8.94 -14.06 -15.56
CA VAL A 205 -10.09 -14.79 -14.99
C VAL A 205 -10.44 -15.93 -15.92
N GLY A 206 -10.47 -17.17 -15.42
CA GLY A 206 -10.89 -18.32 -16.22
C GLY A 206 -10.75 -19.64 -15.48
N ASP A 207 -11.62 -20.60 -15.78
CA ASP A 207 -11.61 -21.96 -15.20
C ASP A 207 -11.52 -22.01 -13.67
N GLY A 208 -12.13 -21.01 -12.98
CA GLY A 208 -12.08 -20.88 -11.53
C GLY A 208 -10.80 -20.26 -10.97
N VAL A 209 -9.84 -19.87 -11.80
CA VAL A 209 -8.63 -19.14 -11.39
C VAL A 209 -8.84 -17.65 -11.59
N PHE A 210 -8.48 -16.87 -10.57
CA PHE A 210 -8.51 -15.42 -10.56
C PHE A 210 -7.13 -14.93 -10.16
N GLU A 211 -6.37 -14.44 -11.13
CA GLU A 211 -5.00 -13.97 -10.92
C GLU A 211 -4.91 -12.47 -11.16
N VAL A 212 -4.51 -11.72 -10.12
CA VAL A 212 -4.21 -10.30 -10.24
C VAL A 212 -2.83 -10.15 -10.88
N LEU A 213 -2.78 -9.49 -12.04
CA LEU A 213 -1.53 -9.20 -12.74
C LEU A 213 -0.87 -7.92 -12.25
N ALA A 214 -1.69 -6.88 -12.05
CA ALA A 214 -1.24 -5.60 -11.54
C ALA A 214 -2.39 -4.83 -10.90
N THR A 215 -2.04 -3.96 -9.95
CA THR A 215 -2.97 -3.02 -9.33
C THR A 215 -2.34 -1.64 -9.25
N SER A 216 -3.15 -0.62 -9.43
CA SER A 216 -2.81 0.79 -9.24
C SER A 216 -4.06 1.52 -8.75
N GLY A 217 -3.92 2.65 -8.17
CA GLY A 217 -5.12 3.29 -7.69
C GLY A 217 -4.85 4.71 -7.07
N ASP A 218 -5.79 5.43 -6.32
CA ASP A 218 -5.69 6.73 -5.60
C ASP A 218 -6.53 6.74 -4.31
N THR A 219 -5.92 6.70 -3.12
CA THR A 219 -6.62 6.68 -1.83
C THR A 219 -7.14 8.04 -1.38
N HIS A 220 -6.94 9.08 -2.17
CA HIS A 220 -7.47 10.44 -1.99
C HIS A 220 -8.29 10.89 -3.20
N LEU A 221 -8.90 9.95 -3.91
CA LEU A 221 -9.80 10.22 -5.03
C LEU A 221 -11.04 9.35 -4.88
N GLY A 222 -12.18 9.98 -4.67
CA GLY A 222 -13.47 9.30 -4.55
C GLY A 222 -14.63 10.27 -4.62
N GLY A 223 -15.84 9.76 -4.45
CA GLY A 223 -17.08 10.54 -4.52
C GLY A 223 -17.12 11.72 -3.58
N ASP A 224 -16.49 11.61 -2.39
CA ASP A 224 -16.43 12.70 -1.41
C ASP A 224 -15.64 13.91 -1.94
N ASP A 225 -14.63 13.67 -2.79
CA ASP A 225 -13.85 14.76 -3.41
C ASP A 225 -14.66 15.50 -4.48
N PHE A 226 -15.50 14.76 -5.21
CA PHE A 226 -16.48 15.36 -6.13
C PHE A 226 -17.54 16.18 -5.38
N ASP A 227 -18.04 15.67 -4.24
CA ASP A 227 -18.96 16.40 -3.38
C ASP A 227 -18.33 17.68 -2.85
N LYS A 228 -17.08 17.63 -2.43
CA LYS A 228 -16.32 18.79 -1.96
C LYS A 228 -16.24 19.89 -3.02
N LYS A 229 -16.01 19.56 -4.29
CA LYS A 229 -16.02 20.56 -5.38
C LYS A 229 -17.37 21.29 -5.46
N ILE A 230 -18.47 20.58 -5.27
CA ILE A 230 -19.81 21.18 -5.25
C ILE A 230 -20.00 22.03 -3.99
N VAL A 231 -19.60 21.54 -2.81
CA VAL A 231 -19.65 22.29 -1.53
C VAL A 231 -18.89 23.61 -1.67
N ASP A 232 -17.67 23.56 -2.19
CA ASP A 232 -16.83 24.75 -2.38
C ASP A 232 -17.49 25.74 -3.37
N PHE A 233 -18.04 25.24 -4.48
CA PHE A 233 -18.77 26.05 -5.44
C PHE A 233 -19.98 26.77 -4.81
N LEU A 234 -20.79 26.03 -4.02
CA LEU A 234 -21.97 26.60 -3.36
C LEU A 234 -21.59 27.62 -2.28
N ALA A 235 -20.57 27.31 -1.47
CA ALA A 235 -20.09 28.19 -0.40
C ALA A 235 -19.50 29.49 -0.98
N GLU A 236 -18.68 29.42 -2.03
CA GLU A 236 -18.11 30.59 -2.67
C GLU A 236 -19.17 31.45 -3.39
N LYS A 237 -20.17 30.82 -4.02
CA LYS A 237 -21.32 31.53 -4.63
C LYS A 237 -22.12 32.29 -3.57
N PHE A 238 -22.41 31.67 -2.43
CA PHE A 238 -23.11 32.29 -1.32
C PHE A 238 -22.30 33.41 -0.68
N LYS A 239 -21.00 33.19 -0.47
CA LYS A 239 -20.09 34.19 0.07
C LYS A 239 -19.99 35.45 -0.82
N LYS A 240 -19.99 35.27 -2.15
CA LYS A 240 -20.01 36.41 -3.09
C LYS A 240 -21.32 37.19 -3.02
N ALA A 241 -22.45 36.52 -2.79
CA ALA A 241 -23.77 37.16 -2.72
C ALA A 241 -24.05 37.82 -1.35
N GLU A 242 -23.73 37.15 -0.27
CA GLU A 242 -24.14 37.51 1.10
C GLU A 242 -22.98 37.89 2.03
N GLY A 243 -21.72 37.72 1.59
CA GLY A 243 -20.54 38.01 2.40
C GLY A 243 -20.23 36.98 3.52
N ILE A 244 -20.96 35.87 3.57
CA ILE A 244 -20.91 34.89 4.69
C ILE A 244 -20.22 33.60 4.24
N GLU A 245 -19.28 33.11 5.06
CA GLU A 245 -18.56 31.86 4.85
C GLU A 245 -19.29 30.70 5.56
N LEU A 246 -20.10 29.96 4.81
CA LEU A 246 -20.96 28.88 5.32
C LEU A 246 -20.17 27.68 5.87
N ARG A 247 -18.98 27.41 5.37
CA ARG A 247 -18.17 26.25 5.80
C ARG A 247 -17.68 26.34 7.26
N LYS A 248 -17.76 27.54 7.89
CA LYS A 248 -17.45 27.74 9.30
C LYS A 248 -18.56 27.31 10.24
N ASP A 249 -19.79 27.21 9.76
CA ASP A 249 -20.94 26.72 10.52
C ASP A 249 -21.12 25.22 10.25
N LYS A 250 -21.02 24.41 11.29
CA LYS A 250 -21.09 22.93 11.18
C LYS A 250 -22.42 22.43 10.64
N GLN A 251 -23.53 23.09 10.98
CA GLN A 251 -24.85 22.72 10.45
C GLN A 251 -24.99 23.12 8.97
N ALA A 252 -24.52 24.33 8.62
CA ALA A 252 -24.51 24.76 7.23
C ALA A 252 -23.60 23.86 6.37
N LEU A 253 -22.41 23.53 6.86
CA LEU A 253 -21.49 22.61 6.18
C LEU A 253 -22.13 21.23 5.95
N GLN A 254 -22.78 20.67 6.96
CA GLN A 254 -23.47 19.37 6.83
C GLN A 254 -24.59 19.43 5.78
N ARG A 255 -25.37 20.50 5.78
CA ARG A 255 -26.43 20.70 4.77
C ARG A 255 -25.90 20.89 3.36
N LEU A 256 -24.78 21.61 3.22
CA LEU A 256 -24.08 21.75 1.92
C LEU A 256 -23.57 20.40 1.44
N THR A 257 -22.97 19.59 2.31
CA THR A 257 -22.45 18.26 1.97
C THR A 257 -23.56 17.31 1.51
N GLU A 258 -24.68 17.26 2.24
CA GLU A 258 -25.84 16.45 1.82
C GLU A 258 -26.46 16.90 0.50
N ALA A 259 -26.54 18.22 0.28
CA ALA A 259 -27.05 18.78 -0.97
C ALA A 259 -26.09 18.51 -2.14
N ALA A 260 -24.79 18.56 -1.90
CA ALA A 260 -23.76 18.26 -2.89
C ALA A 260 -23.78 16.78 -3.31
N GLU A 261 -23.82 15.84 -2.36
CA GLU A 261 -23.98 14.41 -2.62
C GLU A 261 -25.23 14.13 -3.45
N LYS A 262 -26.37 14.71 -3.05
CA LYS A 262 -27.63 14.58 -3.76
C LYS A 262 -27.52 15.11 -5.19
N ALA A 263 -27.00 16.31 -5.39
CA ALA A 263 -26.82 16.92 -6.71
C ALA A 263 -25.89 16.08 -7.60
N LYS A 264 -24.77 15.58 -7.07
CA LYS A 264 -23.86 14.66 -7.78
C LYS A 264 -24.60 13.41 -8.29
N ILE A 265 -25.40 12.77 -7.42
CA ILE A 265 -26.20 11.59 -7.78
C ILE A 265 -27.23 11.93 -8.86
N GLU A 266 -27.97 13.03 -8.72
CA GLU A 266 -28.97 13.47 -9.69
C GLU A 266 -28.32 13.77 -11.05
N LEU A 267 -27.17 14.46 -11.08
CA LEU A 267 -26.45 14.82 -12.30
C LEU A 267 -25.88 13.60 -13.04
N SER A 268 -25.83 12.44 -12.44
CA SER A 268 -25.51 11.19 -13.16
C SER A 268 -26.62 10.76 -14.13
N SER A 269 -27.87 11.15 -13.88
CA SER A 269 -29.03 10.77 -14.71
C SER A 269 -29.67 11.97 -15.43
N VAL A 270 -29.68 13.17 -14.83
CA VAL A 270 -30.26 14.38 -15.42
C VAL A 270 -29.17 15.40 -15.79
N THR A 271 -29.51 16.37 -16.64
CA THR A 271 -28.56 17.39 -17.11
C THR A 271 -28.47 18.63 -16.20
N GLN A 272 -29.37 18.72 -15.20
CA GLN A 272 -29.44 19.84 -14.27
C GLN A 272 -30.03 19.38 -12.96
N ALA A 273 -29.45 19.82 -11.84
CA ALA A 273 -29.94 19.62 -10.48
C ALA A 273 -30.30 20.96 -9.83
N GLU A 274 -31.43 20.98 -9.11
CA GLU A 274 -31.86 22.12 -8.32
C GLU A 274 -31.40 21.94 -6.88
N ILE A 275 -30.74 22.97 -6.33
CA ILE A 275 -30.21 22.99 -4.98
C ILE A 275 -30.91 24.10 -4.21
N ASN A 276 -31.82 23.72 -3.30
CA ASN A 276 -32.58 24.65 -2.48
C ASN A 276 -32.34 24.33 -1.00
N LEU A 277 -31.67 25.27 -0.31
CA LEU A 277 -31.35 25.19 1.11
C LEU A 277 -31.96 26.39 1.85
N PRO A 278 -33.25 26.33 2.20
CA PRO A 278 -33.91 27.39 2.95
C PRO A 278 -33.33 27.50 4.35
N PHE A 279 -33.23 28.71 4.87
CA PHE A 279 -32.70 28.98 6.22
C PHE A 279 -31.30 28.36 6.46
N ILE A 280 -30.41 28.52 5.47
CA ILE A 280 -29.04 27.96 5.56
C ILE A 280 -28.24 28.63 6.67
N THR A 281 -28.48 29.88 6.91
CA THR A 281 -27.93 30.69 8.03
C THR A 281 -28.86 31.83 8.37
N ALA A 282 -28.59 32.50 9.49
CA ALA A 282 -29.33 33.69 9.93
C ALA A 282 -28.39 34.84 10.24
N THR A 283 -28.80 36.06 9.87
CA THR A 283 -28.10 37.33 10.17
C THR A 283 -28.99 38.26 10.97
N GLN A 284 -28.47 39.43 11.32
CA GLN A 284 -29.30 40.48 11.95
C GLN A 284 -30.44 40.96 11.04
N ASP A 285 -30.25 40.85 9.71
CA ASP A 285 -31.25 41.22 8.70
C ASP A 285 -32.28 40.10 8.43
N GLY A 286 -32.19 38.99 9.15
CA GLY A 286 -33.10 37.84 9.01
C GLY A 286 -32.43 36.58 8.44
N PRO A 287 -33.26 35.55 8.17
CA PRO A 287 -32.76 34.29 7.61
C PRO A 287 -32.29 34.46 6.16
N LYS A 288 -31.24 33.71 5.81
CA LYS A 288 -30.69 33.65 4.47
C LYS A 288 -30.91 32.26 3.85
N HIS A 289 -31.09 32.23 2.55
CA HIS A 289 -31.44 31.04 1.78
C HIS A 289 -30.41 30.86 0.66
N LEU A 290 -30.04 29.62 0.35
CA LEU A 290 -29.31 29.30 -0.86
C LEU A 290 -30.24 28.59 -1.83
N ASP A 291 -30.47 29.22 -2.97
CA ASP A 291 -31.24 28.67 -4.07
C ASP A 291 -30.45 28.83 -5.38
N THR A 292 -30.16 27.70 -6.01
CA THR A 292 -29.35 27.69 -7.22
C THR A 292 -29.52 26.39 -8.01
N THR A 293 -29.13 26.42 -9.26
CA THR A 293 -29.03 25.26 -10.14
C THR A 293 -27.58 24.96 -10.46
N LEU A 294 -27.27 23.68 -10.61
CA LEU A 294 -26.01 23.18 -11.10
C LEU A 294 -26.26 22.29 -12.32
N THR A 295 -25.64 22.62 -13.45
CA THR A 295 -25.74 21.77 -14.64
C THR A 295 -24.66 20.70 -14.62
N ARG A 296 -24.90 19.58 -15.33
CA ARG A 296 -23.88 18.53 -15.51
C ARG A 296 -22.59 19.08 -16.12
N ALA A 297 -22.68 19.93 -17.13
CA ALA A 297 -21.50 20.55 -17.76
C ALA A 297 -20.67 21.38 -16.76
N GLN A 298 -21.33 22.16 -15.90
CA GLN A 298 -20.64 22.91 -14.83
C GLN A 298 -20.01 21.97 -13.79
N PHE A 299 -20.70 20.90 -13.40
CA PHE A 299 -20.18 19.89 -12.50
C PHE A 299 -18.93 19.20 -13.07
N GLU A 300 -19.00 18.78 -14.33
CA GLU A 300 -17.87 18.14 -15.02
C GLU A 300 -16.68 19.08 -15.18
N GLU A 301 -16.93 20.39 -15.43
CA GLU A 301 -15.88 21.41 -15.46
C GLU A 301 -15.22 21.60 -14.08
N LEU A 302 -16.03 21.72 -13.01
CA LEU A 302 -15.55 21.83 -11.64
C LEU A 302 -14.69 20.64 -11.21
N CYS A 303 -15.00 19.44 -11.73
CA CYS A 303 -14.36 18.18 -11.36
C CYS A 303 -13.35 17.67 -12.41
N SER A 304 -12.99 18.49 -13.41
CA SER A 304 -12.12 18.06 -14.52
C SER A 304 -10.79 17.50 -14.05
N ASP A 305 -10.17 18.13 -13.05
CA ASP A 305 -8.92 17.67 -12.44
C ASP A 305 -9.06 16.30 -11.76
N LEU A 306 -10.19 16.02 -11.10
CA LEU A 306 -10.46 14.72 -10.47
C LEU A 306 -10.68 13.62 -11.53
N ILE A 307 -11.41 13.96 -12.61
CA ILE A 307 -11.66 13.05 -13.73
C ILE A 307 -10.34 12.70 -14.43
N ASP A 308 -9.48 13.68 -14.69
CA ASP A 308 -8.17 13.45 -15.31
C ASP A 308 -7.24 12.61 -14.44
N ARG A 309 -7.33 12.73 -13.12
CA ARG A 309 -6.59 11.86 -12.17
C ARG A 309 -6.94 10.38 -12.33
N CYS A 310 -8.14 10.03 -12.78
CA CYS A 310 -8.52 8.64 -13.04
C CYS A 310 -7.69 7.97 -14.16
N ARG A 311 -7.11 8.75 -15.08
CA ARG A 311 -6.33 8.23 -16.22
C ARG A 311 -5.05 7.53 -15.77
N ILE A 312 -4.30 8.15 -14.87
CA ILE A 312 -2.96 7.70 -14.46
C ILE A 312 -2.94 6.29 -13.89
N PRO A 313 -3.83 5.90 -12.94
CA PRO A 313 -3.86 4.54 -12.42
C PRO A 313 -4.18 3.48 -13.48
N VAL A 314 -5.04 3.82 -14.46
CA VAL A 314 -5.35 2.89 -15.57
C VAL A 314 -4.10 2.64 -16.42
N GLU A 315 -3.40 3.69 -16.82
CA GLU A 315 -2.17 3.59 -17.61
C GLU A 315 -1.06 2.85 -16.84
N ASN A 316 -0.92 3.11 -15.54
CA ASN A 316 0.04 2.42 -14.68
C ASN A 316 -0.29 0.92 -14.56
N ALA A 317 -1.54 0.56 -14.30
CA ALA A 317 -1.95 -0.85 -14.17
C ALA A 317 -1.68 -1.64 -15.46
N LEU A 318 -2.01 -1.07 -16.63
CA LEU A 318 -1.72 -1.70 -17.93
C LEU A 318 -0.21 -1.88 -18.15
N ARG A 319 0.59 -0.84 -17.88
CA ARG A 319 2.05 -0.91 -18.02
C ARG A 319 2.66 -1.97 -17.11
N ASP A 320 2.24 -2.03 -15.85
CA ASP A 320 2.75 -2.96 -14.85
C ASP A 320 2.34 -4.40 -15.17
N ALA A 321 1.13 -4.60 -15.69
CA ALA A 321 0.67 -5.88 -16.25
C ALA A 321 1.37 -6.25 -17.57
N LYS A 322 2.13 -5.31 -18.19
CA LYS A 322 2.76 -5.46 -19.52
C LYS A 322 1.75 -5.72 -20.64
N LEU A 323 0.57 -5.15 -20.51
CA LEU A 323 -0.53 -5.25 -21.45
C LEU A 323 -0.83 -3.92 -22.13
N ASN A 324 -1.41 -4.02 -23.34
CA ASN A 324 -1.97 -2.89 -24.06
C ASN A 324 -3.49 -2.84 -23.86
N LYS A 325 -4.10 -1.70 -24.13
CA LYS A 325 -5.57 -1.54 -24.05
C LYS A 325 -6.36 -2.55 -24.90
N GLY A 326 -5.75 -3.07 -25.97
CA GLY A 326 -6.36 -4.07 -26.84
C GLY A 326 -6.42 -5.46 -26.23
N ASP A 327 -5.56 -5.74 -25.24
CA ASP A 327 -5.45 -7.05 -24.58
C ASP A 327 -6.51 -7.20 -23.45
N ILE A 328 -7.19 -6.12 -23.08
CA ILE A 328 -8.29 -6.15 -22.10
C ILE A 328 -9.57 -6.63 -22.80
N ASP A 329 -10.16 -7.71 -22.35
CA ASP A 329 -11.42 -8.23 -22.89
C ASP A 329 -12.62 -7.44 -22.37
N GLU A 330 -12.68 -7.18 -21.06
CA GLU A 330 -13.80 -6.51 -20.42
C GLU A 330 -13.34 -5.47 -19.37
N VAL A 331 -14.16 -4.44 -19.19
CA VAL A 331 -13.97 -3.41 -18.16
C VAL A 331 -15.14 -3.45 -17.18
N VAL A 332 -14.86 -3.79 -15.93
CA VAL A 332 -15.87 -3.90 -14.87
C VAL A 332 -15.86 -2.63 -14.03
N LEU A 333 -16.99 -1.92 -13.96
CA LEU A 333 -17.14 -0.73 -13.13
C LEU A 333 -17.64 -1.11 -11.74
N VAL A 334 -16.97 -0.55 -10.73
CA VAL A 334 -17.25 -0.75 -9.30
C VAL A 334 -17.31 0.60 -8.59
N GLY A 335 -18.13 0.70 -7.55
CA GLY A 335 -18.34 1.90 -6.78
C GLY A 335 -19.34 2.88 -7.42
N GLY A 336 -20.14 3.54 -6.58
CA GLY A 336 -21.24 4.41 -7.01
C GLY A 336 -20.80 5.61 -7.86
N SER A 337 -19.56 6.08 -7.68
CA SER A 337 -19.01 7.23 -8.44
C SER A 337 -18.70 6.89 -9.91
N THR A 338 -18.63 5.61 -10.28
CA THR A 338 -18.53 5.19 -11.69
C THR A 338 -19.80 5.45 -12.50
N ARG A 339 -20.90 5.80 -11.83
CA ARG A 339 -22.14 6.23 -12.50
C ARG A 339 -22.05 7.63 -13.12
N ILE A 340 -21.03 8.43 -12.75
CA ILE A 340 -20.79 9.77 -13.32
C ILE A 340 -20.45 9.62 -14.81
N PRO A 341 -21.22 10.27 -15.73
CA PRO A 341 -21.03 10.08 -17.18
C PRO A 341 -19.62 10.40 -17.66
N ALA A 342 -19.00 11.47 -17.15
CA ALA A 342 -17.64 11.84 -17.51
C ALA A 342 -16.60 10.79 -17.08
N VAL A 343 -16.83 10.08 -15.97
CA VAL A 343 -15.98 8.95 -15.54
C VAL A 343 -16.10 7.77 -16.51
N GLN A 344 -17.31 7.43 -16.94
CA GLN A 344 -17.50 6.38 -17.96
C GLN A 344 -16.86 6.78 -19.31
N GLN A 345 -16.93 8.06 -19.65
CA GLN A 345 -16.33 8.57 -20.87
C GLN A 345 -14.79 8.49 -20.85
N ILE A 346 -14.14 8.81 -19.70
CA ILE A 346 -12.68 8.70 -19.58
C ILE A 346 -12.24 7.23 -19.71
N VAL A 347 -12.98 6.29 -19.11
CA VAL A 347 -12.74 4.85 -19.25
C VAL A 347 -12.76 4.44 -20.73
N LYS A 348 -13.81 4.84 -21.46
CA LYS A 348 -13.94 4.58 -22.90
C LYS A 348 -12.82 5.23 -23.73
N GLN A 349 -12.41 6.45 -23.40
CA GLN A 349 -11.31 7.14 -24.09
C GLN A 349 -9.96 6.43 -23.89
N VAL A 350 -9.65 6.02 -22.67
CA VAL A 350 -8.37 5.38 -22.34
C VAL A 350 -8.28 3.97 -22.88
N LEU A 351 -9.33 3.17 -22.69
CA LEU A 351 -9.34 1.74 -23.02
C LEU A 351 -9.89 1.44 -24.43
N GLY A 352 -10.65 2.35 -25.03
CA GLY A 352 -11.29 2.15 -26.32
C GLY A 352 -12.46 1.15 -26.28
N LYS A 353 -12.96 0.82 -25.09
CA LYS A 353 -14.05 -0.14 -24.84
C LYS A 353 -15.16 0.50 -24.01
N ASP A 354 -16.38 0.08 -24.24
CA ASP A 354 -17.51 0.42 -23.38
C ASP A 354 -17.42 -0.43 -22.10
N PRO A 355 -17.63 0.16 -20.90
CA PRO A 355 -17.60 -0.62 -19.68
C PRO A 355 -18.78 -1.58 -19.58
N ASN A 356 -18.54 -2.74 -18.94
CA ASN A 356 -19.55 -3.74 -18.66
C ASN A 356 -20.54 -3.22 -17.60
N GLN A 357 -21.82 -3.35 -17.88
CA GLN A 357 -22.93 -2.89 -17.02
C GLN A 357 -23.79 -4.05 -16.47
N THR A 358 -23.32 -5.28 -16.55
CA THR A 358 -24.08 -6.45 -16.09
C THR A 358 -24.06 -6.63 -14.58
N VAL A 359 -23.08 -6.05 -13.89
CA VAL A 359 -22.95 -6.09 -12.43
C VAL A 359 -23.44 -4.79 -11.80
N ASN A 360 -24.03 -4.87 -10.61
CA ASN A 360 -24.38 -3.69 -9.84
C ASN A 360 -23.11 -3.16 -9.13
N PRO A 361 -22.62 -1.95 -9.47
CA PRO A 361 -21.40 -1.41 -8.91
C PRO A 361 -21.44 -1.13 -7.40
N ASP A 362 -22.63 -1.07 -6.79
CA ASP A 362 -22.84 -0.85 -5.35
C ASP A 362 -22.87 -2.15 -4.53
N GLU A 363 -22.97 -3.32 -5.18
CA GLU A 363 -23.17 -4.61 -4.53
C GLU A 363 -22.11 -5.64 -4.91
N VAL A 364 -21.46 -5.48 -6.06
CA VAL A 364 -20.59 -6.49 -6.66
C VAL A 364 -19.43 -6.89 -5.73
N VAL A 365 -18.92 -5.97 -4.93
CA VAL A 365 -17.84 -6.21 -3.96
C VAL A 365 -18.32 -7.13 -2.82
N ALA A 366 -19.49 -6.86 -2.24
CA ALA A 366 -20.06 -7.70 -1.20
C ALA A 366 -20.40 -9.10 -1.73
N VAL A 367 -20.91 -9.19 -2.97
CA VAL A 367 -21.19 -10.45 -3.67
C VAL A 367 -19.91 -11.28 -3.80
N GLY A 368 -18.80 -10.68 -4.24
CA GLY A 368 -17.51 -11.37 -4.35
C GLY A 368 -16.93 -11.77 -2.99
N ALA A 369 -17.08 -10.92 -1.98
CA ALA A 369 -16.71 -11.27 -0.61
C ALA A 369 -17.52 -12.47 -0.07
N ALA A 370 -18.81 -12.58 -0.42
CA ALA A 370 -19.65 -13.73 -0.05
C ALA A 370 -19.22 -15.00 -0.78
N ILE A 371 -18.80 -14.92 -2.05
CA ILE A 371 -18.24 -16.05 -2.78
C ILE A 371 -16.96 -16.54 -2.09
N GLN A 372 -16.06 -15.61 -1.73
CA GLN A 372 -14.85 -15.96 -0.97
C GLN A 372 -15.17 -16.55 0.41
N ALA A 373 -16.20 -16.06 1.08
CA ALA A 373 -16.69 -16.63 2.33
C ALA A 373 -17.17 -18.07 2.12
N GLY A 374 -17.89 -18.35 1.03
CA GLY A 374 -18.31 -19.69 0.64
C GLY A 374 -17.14 -20.63 0.33
N VAL A 375 -16.08 -20.12 -0.31
CA VAL A 375 -14.84 -20.89 -0.54
C VAL A 375 -14.20 -21.31 0.79
N LEU A 376 -14.08 -20.39 1.73
CA LEU A 376 -13.50 -20.65 3.06
C LEU A 376 -14.37 -21.57 3.93
N ALA A 377 -15.69 -21.50 3.78
CA ALA A 377 -16.64 -22.37 4.45
C ALA A 377 -16.73 -23.77 3.80
N GLY A 378 -16.19 -23.94 2.60
CA GLY A 378 -16.29 -25.19 1.80
C GLY A 378 -17.60 -25.34 1.02
N ASP A 379 -18.47 -24.32 0.98
CA ASP A 379 -19.72 -24.28 0.22
C ASP A 379 -19.46 -24.08 -1.28
N VAL A 380 -18.33 -23.50 -1.64
CA VAL A 380 -17.87 -23.25 -3.01
C VAL A 380 -16.53 -23.93 -3.22
N THR A 381 -16.40 -24.69 -4.30
CA THR A 381 -15.17 -25.43 -4.65
C THR A 381 -14.67 -25.04 -6.03
N GLY A 382 -13.38 -25.26 -6.30
CA GLY A 382 -12.78 -25.02 -7.62
C GLY A 382 -12.46 -23.55 -7.92
N ILE A 383 -12.40 -22.69 -6.91
CA ILE A 383 -11.95 -21.30 -7.04
C ILE A 383 -10.58 -21.13 -6.38
N LEU A 384 -9.65 -20.55 -7.13
CA LEU A 384 -8.32 -20.15 -6.69
C LEU A 384 -8.15 -18.65 -6.94
N LEU A 385 -7.83 -17.92 -5.86
CA LEU A 385 -7.58 -16.49 -5.89
C LEU A 385 -6.12 -16.20 -5.60
N LEU A 386 -5.45 -15.49 -6.51
CA LEU A 386 -4.07 -15.03 -6.38
C LEU A 386 -4.04 -13.50 -6.45
N ASP A 387 -3.62 -12.87 -5.38
CA ASP A 387 -3.49 -11.40 -5.27
C ASP A 387 -2.01 -10.97 -5.30
N VAL A 388 -1.71 -9.67 -5.36
CA VAL A 388 -0.35 -9.14 -5.47
C VAL A 388 -0.06 -8.04 -4.46
N THR A 389 1.24 -7.84 -4.18
CA THR A 389 1.70 -6.67 -3.39
C THR A 389 1.64 -5.40 -4.23
N PRO A 390 1.15 -4.26 -3.71
CA PRO A 390 1.08 -3.01 -4.47
C PRO A 390 2.43 -2.32 -4.66
N LEU A 391 3.38 -2.52 -3.75
CA LEU A 391 4.70 -1.88 -3.73
C LEU A 391 5.81 -2.86 -3.37
N SER A 392 7.03 -2.55 -3.81
CA SER A 392 8.24 -3.27 -3.41
C SER A 392 8.52 -3.11 -1.91
N LEU A 393 8.99 -4.19 -1.31
CA LEU A 393 9.39 -4.28 0.09
C LEU A 393 10.86 -4.65 0.19
N GLY A 394 11.56 -4.04 1.14
CA GLY A 394 12.99 -4.27 1.31
C GLY A 394 13.53 -3.74 2.63
N VAL A 395 14.83 -3.72 2.74
CA VAL A 395 15.58 -3.21 3.89
C VAL A 395 16.58 -2.16 3.49
N GLU A 396 16.92 -1.29 4.43
CA GLU A 396 18.05 -0.38 4.30
C GLU A 396 19.36 -1.16 4.38
N THR A 397 20.29 -0.85 3.48
CA THR A 397 21.63 -1.43 3.43
C THR A 397 22.68 -0.34 3.42
N LEU A 398 23.95 -0.74 3.44
CA LEU A 398 25.10 0.15 3.56
C LEU A 398 25.04 1.33 2.57
N GLY A 399 25.18 2.55 3.08
CA GLY A 399 25.08 3.78 2.30
C GLY A 399 23.66 4.32 2.14
N GLY A 400 22.71 3.82 2.93
CA GLY A 400 21.31 4.28 2.91
C GLY A 400 20.55 3.84 1.65
N VAL A 401 20.95 2.72 1.05
CA VAL A 401 20.31 2.15 -0.15
C VAL A 401 19.21 1.19 0.27
N MET A 402 18.07 1.20 -0.43
CA MET A 402 17.02 0.20 -0.27
C MET A 402 17.34 -1.04 -1.12
N THR A 403 17.57 -2.17 -0.47
CA THR A 403 17.65 -3.48 -1.12
C THR A 403 16.28 -4.11 -1.15
N LYS A 404 15.72 -4.29 -2.35
CA LYS A 404 14.39 -4.87 -2.57
C LYS A 404 14.44 -6.38 -2.41
N ILE A 405 13.63 -6.92 -1.49
CA ILE A 405 13.47 -8.37 -1.25
C ILE A 405 12.24 -8.91 -1.97
N ILE A 406 11.11 -8.19 -1.90
CA ILE A 406 9.88 -8.54 -2.62
C ILE A 406 9.56 -7.39 -3.58
N PRO A 407 9.68 -7.58 -4.90
CA PRO A 407 9.25 -6.59 -5.90
C PRO A 407 7.73 -6.36 -5.86
N ARG A 408 7.28 -5.16 -6.26
CA ARG A 408 5.85 -4.87 -6.48
C ARG A 408 5.22 -5.85 -7.47
N ASN A 409 3.93 -6.03 -7.36
CA ASN A 409 3.15 -6.99 -8.16
C ASN A 409 3.64 -8.44 -8.03
N THR A 410 4.27 -8.79 -6.89
CA THR A 410 4.56 -10.19 -6.55
C THR A 410 3.29 -10.83 -5.99
N THR A 411 2.91 -11.98 -6.50
CA THR A 411 1.76 -12.78 -6.05
C THR A 411 1.89 -13.13 -4.56
N ILE A 412 0.80 -13.00 -3.81
CA ILE A 412 0.70 -13.33 -2.39
C ILE A 412 -0.30 -14.50 -2.15
N PRO A 413 -0.10 -15.33 -1.11
CA PRO A 413 0.95 -15.24 -0.09
C PRO A 413 2.35 -15.57 -0.67
N THR A 414 3.38 -14.94 -0.12
CA THR A 414 4.77 -15.16 -0.56
C THR A 414 5.74 -15.05 0.59
N LYS A 415 6.85 -15.78 0.48
CA LYS A 415 7.95 -15.75 1.43
C LYS A 415 9.26 -15.67 0.68
N LYS A 416 10.06 -14.64 0.95
CA LYS A 416 11.39 -14.44 0.38
C LYS A 416 12.39 -14.09 1.46
N SER A 417 13.64 -14.49 1.28
CA SER A 417 14.73 -14.17 2.20
C SER A 417 15.99 -13.78 1.44
N GLU A 418 16.77 -12.91 2.08
CA GLU A 418 18.10 -12.52 1.66
C GLU A 418 19.05 -12.59 2.84
N VAL A 419 20.35 -12.83 2.54
CA VAL A 419 21.40 -12.92 3.56
C VAL A 419 22.25 -11.67 3.53
N PHE A 420 22.33 -11.00 4.66
CA PHE A 420 23.11 -9.80 4.90
C PHE A 420 24.24 -10.08 5.88
N SER A 421 25.13 -9.13 6.05
CA SER A 421 26.25 -9.22 6.99
C SER A 421 26.42 -7.94 7.80
N THR A 422 27.38 -7.94 8.74
CA THR A 422 27.74 -6.76 9.52
C THR A 422 28.60 -5.79 8.73
N ALA A 423 28.42 -4.49 8.95
CA ALA A 423 29.15 -3.42 8.28
C ALA A 423 30.47 -3.05 8.97
N VAL A 424 30.62 -3.39 10.27
CA VAL A 424 31.78 -3.00 11.11
C VAL A 424 32.35 -4.22 11.83
N ASP A 425 33.67 -4.24 12.04
CA ASP A 425 34.35 -5.27 12.80
C ASP A 425 33.88 -5.31 14.26
N GLY A 426 33.65 -6.50 14.77
CA GLY A 426 33.22 -6.70 16.15
C GLY A 426 31.77 -6.30 16.45
N GLN A 427 30.98 -5.99 15.44
CA GLN A 427 29.57 -5.64 15.59
C GLN A 427 28.77 -6.79 16.22
N THR A 428 28.02 -6.50 17.30
CA THR A 428 27.28 -7.51 18.09
C THR A 428 25.78 -7.42 17.93
N ASN A 429 25.29 -6.46 17.18
CA ASN A 429 23.86 -6.28 16.84
C ASN A 429 23.71 -5.71 15.44
N VAL A 430 22.53 -5.92 14.86
CA VAL A 430 22.12 -5.31 13.59
C VAL A 430 20.73 -4.69 13.76
N GLU A 431 20.55 -3.51 13.20
CA GLU A 431 19.25 -2.84 13.14
C GLU A 431 18.66 -3.02 11.75
N ILE A 432 17.48 -3.62 11.68
CA ILE A 432 16.77 -3.90 10.44
C ILE A 432 15.71 -2.82 10.25
N HIS A 433 15.92 -1.94 9.28
CA HIS A 433 14.99 -0.90 8.88
C HIS A 433 14.18 -1.40 7.69
N VAL A 434 12.89 -1.70 7.90
CA VAL A 434 11.98 -2.22 6.89
C VAL A 434 11.36 -1.07 6.11
N LEU A 435 11.43 -1.18 4.78
CA LEU A 435 11.06 -0.13 3.84
C LEU A 435 10.03 -0.61 2.82
N GLN A 436 9.19 0.31 2.36
CA GLN A 436 8.24 0.09 1.27
C GLN A 436 8.34 1.24 0.26
N GLY A 437 8.43 0.94 -1.02
CA GLY A 437 8.48 1.93 -2.09
C GLY A 437 9.34 1.51 -3.27
N GLU A 438 9.51 2.42 -4.22
CA GLU A 438 10.21 2.15 -5.48
C GLU A 438 11.54 2.89 -5.64
N ARG A 439 11.88 3.81 -4.71
CA ARG A 439 13.12 4.59 -4.77
C ARG A 439 14.33 3.76 -4.34
N GLU A 440 15.49 4.15 -4.83
CA GLU A 440 16.76 3.46 -4.55
C GLU A 440 17.30 3.73 -3.12
N PHE A 441 16.92 4.85 -2.50
CA PHE A 441 17.43 5.25 -1.19
C PHE A 441 16.36 5.12 -0.10
N SER A 442 16.80 4.72 1.10
CA SER A 442 15.93 4.48 2.26
C SER A 442 15.10 5.70 2.65
N ASN A 443 15.71 6.89 2.67
CA ASN A 443 15.03 8.14 3.04
C ASN A 443 13.94 8.59 2.06
N ASP A 444 13.95 8.07 0.84
CA ASP A 444 12.99 8.39 -0.21
C ASP A 444 11.84 7.35 -0.26
N ASN A 445 11.91 6.33 0.59
CA ASN A 445 10.90 5.29 0.75
C ASN A 445 10.19 5.40 2.11
N LYS A 446 9.08 4.70 2.24
CA LYS A 446 8.35 4.67 3.50
C LYS A 446 8.98 3.68 4.48
N SER A 447 9.29 4.15 5.68
CA SER A 447 9.63 3.30 6.80
C SER A 447 8.40 2.56 7.32
N LEU A 448 8.43 1.24 7.32
CA LEU A 448 7.41 0.38 7.92
C LEU A 448 7.71 0.04 9.37
N GLY A 449 8.96 0.16 9.77
CA GLY A 449 9.40 -0.08 11.14
C GLY A 449 10.86 -0.46 11.21
N THR A 450 11.39 -0.40 12.42
CA THR A 450 12.77 -0.77 12.72
C THR A 450 12.79 -1.72 13.90
N PHE A 451 13.63 -2.76 13.83
CA PHE A 451 13.86 -3.68 14.94
C PHE A 451 15.32 -4.12 14.96
N ARG A 452 15.78 -4.60 16.11
CA ARG A 452 17.19 -4.92 16.33
C ARG A 452 17.38 -6.39 16.67
N LEU A 453 18.32 -7.05 15.99
CA LEU A 453 18.82 -8.37 16.32
C LEU A 453 20.09 -8.24 17.16
N ASP A 454 20.04 -8.67 18.41
CA ASP A 454 21.15 -8.61 19.36
C ASP A 454 21.88 -9.94 19.54
N GLY A 455 23.12 -9.86 20.00
CA GLY A 455 23.91 -11.02 20.45
C GLY A 455 24.51 -11.81 19.32
N ILE A 456 24.88 -11.14 18.25
CA ILE A 456 25.77 -11.64 17.22
C ILE A 456 27.17 -11.75 17.82
N PRO A 457 27.89 -12.87 17.67
CA PRO A 457 29.27 -12.98 18.14
C PRO A 457 30.18 -11.97 17.43
N PRO A 458 31.08 -11.29 18.17
CA PRO A 458 32.05 -10.40 17.56
C PRO A 458 32.87 -11.13 16.50
N ALA A 459 32.88 -10.63 15.28
CA ALA A 459 33.62 -11.17 14.14
C ALA A 459 34.03 -10.03 13.21
N PRO A 460 34.98 -10.25 12.29
CA PRO A 460 35.23 -9.28 11.22
C PRO A 460 33.96 -9.01 10.42
N ARG A 461 33.81 -7.77 9.91
CA ARG A 461 32.70 -7.39 9.02
C ARG A 461 32.61 -8.34 7.83
N GLY A 462 31.42 -8.60 7.35
CA GLY A 462 31.17 -9.51 6.23
C GLY A 462 31.17 -11.01 6.62
N VAL A 463 31.55 -11.38 7.87
CA VAL A 463 31.60 -12.78 8.31
C VAL A 463 30.26 -13.27 8.89
N PRO A 464 29.57 -12.52 9.79
CA PRO A 464 28.26 -12.92 10.27
C PRO A 464 27.25 -13.01 9.12
N GLN A 465 26.37 -14.03 9.17
CA GLN A 465 25.33 -14.22 8.16
C GLN A 465 23.97 -14.00 8.82
N ILE A 466 23.33 -12.89 8.45
CA ILE A 466 22.02 -12.47 8.96
C ILE A 466 20.98 -12.71 7.87
N GLU A 467 20.19 -13.75 8.02
CA GLU A 467 19.08 -14.03 7.12
C GLU A 467 17.88 -13.15 7.49
N VAL A 468 17.43 -12.33 6.57
CA VAL A 468 16.21 -11.51 6.72
C VAL A 468 15.12 -12.10 5.84
N VAL A 469 14.03 -12.52 6.47
CA VAL A 469 12.90 -13.20 5.84
C VAL A 469 11.71 -12.26 5.83
N PHE A 470 11.14 -12.03 4.66
CA PHE A 470 9.87 -11.33 4.44
C PHE A 470 8.79 -12.38 4.16
N ASP A 471 7.76 -12.41 4.97
CA ASP A 471 6.64 -13.37 4.90
C ASP A 471 5.33 -12.59 4.84
N ILE A 472 4.67 -12.61 3.68
CA ILE A 472 3.38 -11.94 3.44
C ILE A 472 2.31 -13.01 3.41
N ASP A 473 1.31 -12.87 4.28
CA ASP A 473 0.17 -13.77 4.32
C ASP A 473 -0.86 -13.51 3.21
N ALA A 474 -1.89 -14.35 3.13
CA ALA A 474 -2.97 -14.19 2.16
C ALA A 474 -3.84 -12.94 2.39
N ASN A 475 -3.70 -12.25 3.52
CA ASN A 475 -4.37 -10.97 3.81
C ASN A 475 -3.50 -9.77 3.42
N GLY A 476 -2.27 -10.00 2.94
CA GLY A 476 -1.28 -8.97 2.64
C GLY A 476 -0.53 -8.45 3.87
N ILE A 477 -0.62 -9.11 5.02
CA ILE A 477 0.07 -8.70 6.26
C ILE A 477 1.51 -9.18 6.22
N LEU A 478 2.45 -8.25 6.39
CA LEU A 478 3.89 -8.49 6.35
C LEU A 478 4.44 -8.83 7.74
N ASN A 479 5.19 -9.94 7.81
CA ASN A 479 6.06 -10.27 8.93
C ASN A 479 7.51 -10.28 8.45
N VAL A 480 8.40 -9.61 9.17
CA VAL A 480 9.83 -9.60 8.88
C VAL A 480 10.57 -10.24 10.04
N THR A 481 11.43 -11.21 9.72
CA THR A 481 12.24 -11.94 10.69
C THR A 481 13.71 -11.82 10.31
N ALA A 482 14.57 -11.47 11.28
CA ALA A 482 16.01 -11.52 11.13
C ALA A 482 16.59 -12.61 12.01
N LYS A 483 17.49 -13.44 11.45
CA LYS A 483 18.11 -14.57 12.12
C LYS A 483 19.61 -14.62 11.86
N ASP A 484 20.39 -14.65 12.90
CA ASP A 484 21.83 -14.98 12.79
C ASP A 484 21.99 -16.50 12.55
N LYS A 485 22.49 -16.87 11.37
CA LYS A 485 22.73 -18.28 10.99
C LYS A 485 23.77 -18.97 11.88
N GLY A 486 24.72 -18.21 12.45
CA GLY A 486 25.78 -18.75 13.29
C GLY A 486 25.29 -19.18 14.68
N THR A 487 24.50 -18.35 15.33
CA THR A 487 23.98 -18.60 16.70
C THR A 487 22.58 -19.15 16.75
N GLY A 488 21.83 -19.02 15.66
CA GLY A 488 20.41 -19.32 15.61
C GLY A 488 19.51 -18.30 16.32
N LYS A 489 20.07 -17.19 16.84
CA LYS A 489 19.28 -16.10 17.43
C LYS A 489 18.39 -15.46 16.38
N GLU A 490 17.17 -15.14 16.78
CA GLU A 490 16.13 -14.63 15.89
C GLU A 490 15.36 -13.51 16.58
N GLN A 491 15.00 -12.50 15.80
CA GLN A 491 14.10 -11.42 16.18
C GLN A 491 13.14 -11.14 15.02
N SER A 492 11.90 -10.82 15.34
CA SER A 492 10.88 -10.54 14.32
C SER A 492 10.08 -9.29 14.64
N ILE A 493 9.53 -8.67 13.62
CA ILE A 493 8.52 -7.63 13.72
C ILE A 493 7.34 -8.00 12.80
N SER A 494 6.13 -7.91 13.34
CA SER A 494 4.91 -7.89 12.52
C SER A 494 4.57 -6.44 12.24
N ILE A 495 4.41 -6.10 10.98
CA ILE A 495 4.08 -4.73 10.58
C ILE A 495 2.58 -4.51 10.84
N THR A 496 2.24 -4.16 12.05
CA THR A 496 0.84 -4.01 12.51
C THR A 496 0.43 -2.58 12.87
N GLY A 497 1.28 -1.58 12.65
CA GLY A 497 0.93 -0.22 13.06
C GLY A 497 1.98 0.84 12.83
N ALA A 498 3.03 0.54 12.11
CA ALA A 498 4.17 1.43 12.04
C ALA A 498 4.07 2.49 10.95
N SER A 499 3.14 2.49 10.06
CA SER A 499 3.05 3.60 9.13
C SER A 499 2.13 3.37 7.95
N THR A 500 1.45 4.37 7.66
CA THR A 500 0.49 4.50 6.61
C THR A 500 1.11 5.24 5.45
N LEU A 501 1.33 4.57 4.33
CA LEU A 501 1.49 5.26 3.06
C LEU A 501 0.12 5.68 2.56
N ASP A 502 -0.02 6.96 2.41
CA ASP A 502 -0.96 7.56 1.53
C ASP A 502 -0.62 7.17 0.08
N LYS A 503 -1.63 6.96 -0.73
CA LYS A 503 -1.45 6.59 -2.12
C LYS A 503 -0.91 7.72 -3.00
N SER A 504 -1.24 8.99 -2.73
CA SER A 504 -0.54 10.08 -3.41
C SER A 504 0.96 9.97 -3.14
N ASP A 505 1.34 9.40 -1.99
CA ASP A 505 2.71 9.03 -1.69
C ASP A 505 3.18 7.85 -2.56
N VAL A 506 2.37 6.82 -2.78
CA VAL A 506 2.72 5.70 -3.67
C VAL A 506 2.91 6.17 -5.10
N ASP A 507 1.93 6.90 -5.67
CA ASP A 507 2.04 7.41 -7.04
C ASP A 507 3.10 8.49 -7.20
N ARG A 508 3.32 9.30 -6.15
CA ARG A 508 4.44 10.22 -6.10
C ARG A 508 5.75 9.46 -6.11
N MET A 509 5.92 8.46 -5.24
CA MET A 509 7.12 7.64 -5.14
C MET A 509 7.42 6.89 -6.44
N VAL A 510 6.41 6.31 -7.10
CA VAL A 510 6.60 5.65 -8.40
C VAL A 510 7.03 6.67 -9.45
N ARG A 511 6.35 7.82 -9.56
CA ARG A 511 6.72 8.89 -10.49
C ARG A 511 8.09 9.50 -10.19
N GLU A 512 8.39 9.76 -8.92
CA GLU A 512 9.69 10.26 -8.48
C GLU A 512 10.78 9.23 -8.74
N ALA A 513 10.51 7.93 -8.55
CA ALA A 513 11.43 6.86 -8.90
C ALA A 513 11.72 6.84 -10.42
N GLU A 514 10.70 6.95 -11.25
CA GLU A 514 10.86 7.00 -12.71
C GLU A 514 11.59 8.27 -13.17
N GLN A 515 11.25 9.43 -12.62
CA GLN A 515 11.89 10.70 -12.95
C GLN A 515 13.35 10.76 -12.48
N ASN A 516 13.66 10.15 -11.35
CA ASN A 516 14.99 10.16 -10.76
C ASN A 516 15.80 8.88 -11.08
N ALA A 517 15.24 7.91 -11.81
CA ALA A 517 15.86 6.60 -12.05
C ALA A 517 17.30 6.69 -12.57
N SER A 518 17.60 7.64 -13.47
CA SER A 518 18.95 7.87 -14.00
C SER A 518 19.89 8.42 -12.93
N SER A 519 19.47 9.45 -12.19
CA SER A 519 20.28 10.08 -11.14
C SER A 519 20.46 9.16 -9.92
N ASP A 520 19.44 8.42 -9.55
CA ASP A 520 19.49 7.44 -8.46
C ASP A 520 20.44 6.29 -8.81
N LYS A 521 20.38 5.81 -10.06
CA LYS A 521 21.30 4.78 -10.57
C LYS A 521 22.77 5.24 -10.52
N GLU A 522 23.06 6.47 -11.00
CA GLU A 522 24.42 7.02 -10.92
C GLU A 522 24.91 7.16 -9.48
N ARG A 523 24.04 7.62 -8.59
CA ARG A 523 24.34 7.78 -7.16
C ARG A 523 24.59 6.44 -6.50
N ARG A 524 23.75 5.43 -6.81
CA ARG A 524 23.94 4.06 -6.34
C ARG A 524 25.27 3.48 -6.80
N GLU A 525 25.59 3.59 -8.10
CA GLU A 525 26.86 3.10 -8.63
C GLU A 525 28.08 3.76 -7.96
N LYS A 526 27.99 5.04 -7.58
CA LYS A 526 29.04 5.72 -6.80
C LYS A 526 29.18 5.13 -5.41
N ILE A 527 28.06 4.86 -4.73
CA ILE A 527 28.05 4.25 -3.39
C ILE A 527 28.61 2.82 -3.46
N GLU A 528 28.18 2.03 -4.44
CA GLU A 528 28.70 0.67 -4.63
C GLU A 528 30.22 0.65 -4.87
N ARG A 529 30.73 1.55 -5.72
CA ARG A 529 32.19 1.69 -5.94
C ARG A 529 32.92 2.10 -4.67
N LYS A 530 32.36 3.06 -3.89
CA LYS A 530 32.92 3.46 -2.60
C LYS A 530 32.99 2.27 -1.63
N ASN A 531 31.92 1.51 -1.50
CA ASN A 531 31.84 0.34 -0.63
C ASN A 531 32.83 -0.76 -1.07
N GLN A 532 32.92 -1.06 -2.37
CA GLN A 532 33.87 -2.01 -2.92
C GLN A 532 35.33 -1.57 -2.67
N ALA A 533 35.64 -0.29 -2.85
CA ALA A 533 36.96 0.26 -2.60
C ALA A 533 37.35 0.16 -1.12
N ASP A 534 36.43 0.44 -0.20
CA ASP A 534 36.69 0.32 1.23
C ASP A 534 36.87 -1.15 1.66
N SER A 535 36.04 -2.05 1.13
CA SER A 535 36.16 -3.49 1.35
C SER A 535 37.51 -4.03 0.81
N LEU A 536 37.93 -3.59 -0.38
CA LEU A 536 39.23 -3.98 -0.96
C LEU A 536 40.38 -3.46 -0.13
N ALA A 537 40.33 -2.19 0.34
CA ALA A 537 41.37 -1.63 1.21
C ALA A 537 41.50 -2.42 2.52
N TYR A 538 40.37 -2.79 3.13
CA TYR A 538 40.36 -3.62 4.32
C TYR A 538 40.94 -5.02 4.09
N GLN A 539 40.56 -5.68 2.99
CA GLN A 539 41.12 -6.99 2.62
C GLN A 539 42.61 -6.92 2.38
N ALA A 540 43.08 -5.86 1.72
CA ALA A 540 44.50 -5.65 1.47
C ALA A 540 45.30 -5.51 2.77
N GLU A 541 44.82 -4.70 3.72
CA GLU A 541 45.46 -4.55 5.03
C GLU A 541 45.53 -5.88 5.78
N LYS A 542 44.41 -6.62 5.80
CA LYS A 542 44.33 -7.91 6.45
C LYS A 542 45.28 -8.93 5.82
N GLN A 543 45.33 -9.03 4.49
CA GLN A 543 46.26 -9.91 3.80
C GLN A 543 47.74 -9.55 4.09
N LEU A 544 48.09 -8.27 4.11
CA LEU A 544 49.44 -7.86 4.49
C LEU A 544 49.81 -8.23 5.92
N GLN A 545 48.86 -8.15 6.86
CA GLN A 545 49.06 -8.58 8.25
C GLN A 545 49.24 -10.10 8.36
N GLU A 546 48.41 -10.87 7.66
CA GLU A 546 48.46 -12.35 7.69
C GLU A 546 49.73 -12.91 7.02
N LEU A 547 50.16 -12.30 5.95
CA LEU A 547 51.35 -12.73 5.22
C LEU A 547 52.67 -12.27 5.85
N GLY A 548 52.64 -11.17 6.61
CA GLY A 548 53.77 -10.66 7.38
C GLY A 548 55.09 -10.52 6.55
N ASP A 549 56.14 -11.16 7.05
CA ASP A 549 57.48 -11.13 6.46
C ASP A 549 57.62 -11.93 5.12
N LYS A 550 56.55 -12.58 4.66
CA LYS A 550 56.53 -13.31 3.38
C LYS A 550 56.30 -12.39 2.18
N VAL A 551 55.89 -11.16 2.42
CA VAL A 551 55.68 -10.15 1.36
C VAL A 551 57.01 -9.36 1.17
N PRO A 552 57.52 -9.25 -0.05
CA PRO A 552 58.71 -8.39 -0.31
C PRO A 552 58.44 -6.94 0.10
N ASP A 553 59.41 -6.29 0.75
CA ASP A 553 59.28 -4.92 1.28
C ASP A 553 58.83 -3.90 0.21
N ALA A 554 59.27 -4.06 -1.03
CA ALA A 554 58.87 -3.19 -2.14
C ALA A 554 57.36 -3.34 -2.48
N ASP A 555 56.85 -4.57 -2.50
CA ASP A 555 55.44 -4.88 -2.77
C ASP A 555 54.55 -4.42 -1.59
N LYS A 556 55.01 -4.67 -0.35
CA LYS A 556 54.34 -4.22 0.87
C LYS A 556 54.17 -2.69 0.89
N THR A 557 55.27 -1.94 0.65
CA THR A 557 55.25 -0.48 0.61
C THR A 557 54.30 0.05 -0.48
N LYS A 558 54.26 -0.63 -1.64
CA LYS A 558 53.38 -0.25 -2.75
C LYS A 558 51.92 -0.45 -2.39
N VAL A 559 51.57 -1.61 -1.82
CA VAL A 559 50.19 -1.92 -1.42
C VAL A 559 49.73 -0.99 -0.29
N GLU A 560 50.54 -0.78 0.75
CA GLU A 560 50.24 0.15 1.85
C GLU A 560 50.04 1.59 1.34
N GLY A 561 50.82 2.04 0.36
CA GLY A 561 50.66 3.34 -0.29
C GLY A 561 49.30 3.45 -1.00
N LEU A 562 48.97 2.46 -1.82
CA LEU A 562 47.68 2.42 -2.54
C LEU A 562 46.48 2.33 -1.61
N VAL A 563 46.58 1.54 -0.53
CA VAL A 563 45.52 1.45 0.51
C VAL A 563 45.29 2.81 1.15
N LYS A 564 46.37 3.50 1.53
CA LYS A 564 46.27 4.84 2.13
C LYS A 564 45.61 5.85 1.19
N GLU A 565 46.05 5.90 -0.05
CA GLU A 565 45.50 6.81 -1.08
C GLU A 565 44.02 6.47 -1.36
N LEU A 566 43.65 5.19 -1.42
CA LEU A 566 42.29 4.73 -1.65
C LEU A 566 41.37 5.10 -0.47
N ARG A 567 41.83 4.91 0.77
CA ARG A 567 41.09 5.33 1.97
C ARG A 567 40.88 6.85 2.04
N GLU A 568 41.89 7.64 1.62
CA GLU A 568 41.75 9.09 1.52
C GLU A 568 40.72 9.50 0.46
N ALA A 569 40.72 8.80 -0.70
CA ALA A 569 39.73 9.04 -1.75
C ALA A 569 38.30 8.66 -1.29
N VAL A 570 38.17 7.53 -0.61
CA VAL A 570 36.88 7.08 0.01
C VAL A 570 36.39 8.10 1.04
N ALA A 571 37.26 8.58 1.92
CA ALA A 571 36.89 9.57 2.94
C ALA A 571 36.49 10.95 2.35
N LYS A 572 37.07 11.31 1.20
CA LYS A 572 36.75 12.56 0.47
C LYS A 572 35.62 12.40 -0.55
N GLU A 573 35.11 11.18 -0.73
CA GLU A 573 34.08 10.82 -1.74
C GLU A 573 34.51 11.16 -3.18
N ASP A 574 35.81 11.06 -3.47
CA ASP A 574 36.40 11.35 -4.78
C ASP A 574 36.23 10.14 -5.70
N ASP A 575 35.08 10.07 -6.41
CA ASP A 575 34.72 8.96 -7.30
C ASP A 575 35.73 8.73 -8.43
N GLU A 576 36.37 9.78 -8.94
CA GLU A 576 37.37 9.66 -10.01
C GLU A 576 38.66 8.99 -9.50
N GLN A 577 39.10 9.33 -8.29
CA GLN A 577 40.27 8.68 -7.67
C GLN A 577 39.92 7.24 -7.26
N ILE A 578 38.72 6.99 -6.77
CA ILE A 578 38.24 5.63 -6.43
C ILE A 578 38.28 4.73 -7.68
N LYS A 579 37.72 5.18 -8.82
CA LYS A 579 37.75 4.44 -10.08
C LYS A 579 39.15 4.10 -10.54
N LYS A 580 40.13 4.97 -10.29
CA LYS A 580 41.53 4.78 -10.69
C LYS A 580 42.26 3.84 -9.74
N LEU A 581 42.17 4.09 -8.42
CA LEU A 581 42.98 3.41 -7.41
C LEU A 581 42.50 1.97 -7.12
N THR A 582 41.21 1.70 -7.24
CA THR A 582 40.65 0.36 -6.98
C THR A 582 41.26 -0.72 -7.88
N PRO A 583 41.30 -0.59 -9.22
CA PRO A 583 41.96 -1.59 -10.07
C PRO A 583 43.48 -1.63 -9.88
N GLU A 584 44.13 -0.50 -9.54
CA GLU A 584 45.58 -0.47 -9.27
C GLU A 584 45.90 -1.29 -8.00
N LEU A 585 45.10 -1.18 -6.95
CA LEU A 585 45.23 -1.98 -5.73
C LEU A 585 44.96 -3.46 -5.99
N GLN A 586 43.92 -3.80 -6.78
CA GLN A 586 43.67 -5.19 -7.18
C GLN A 586 44.84 -5.82 -7.91
N GLN A 587 45.45 -5.10 -8.87
CA GLN A 587 46.62 -5.58 -9.59
C GLN A 587 47.83 -5.76 -8.66
N ALA A 588 48.05 -4.84 -7.72
CA ALA A 588 49.13 -4.95 -6.76
C ALA A 588 48.95 -6.18 -5.83
N LEU A 589 47.74 -6.45 -5.35
CA LEU A 589 47.45 -7.64 -4.56
C LEU A 589 47.64 -8.94 -5.34
N PHE A 590 47.21 -8.95 -6.61
CA PHE A 590 47.43 -10.11 -7.49
C PHE A 590 48.93 -10.37 -7.72
N ALA A 591 49.74 -9.31 -7.89
CA ALA A 591 51.19 -9.43 -8.03
C ALA A 591 51.85 -9.99 -6.75
N VAL A 592 51.44 -9.53 -5.55
CA VAL A 592 51.90 -10.08 -4.26
C VAL A 592 51.59 -11.57 -4.17
N GLY A 593 50.34 -11.99 -4.48
CA GLY A 593 49.94 -13.41 -4.47
C GLY A 593 50.80 -14.25 -5.44
N SER A 594 51.00 -13.75 -6.67
CA SER A 594 51.83 -14.42 -7.69
C SER A 594 53.31 -14.57 -7.28
N ASN A 595 53.88 -13.52 -6.69
CA ASN A 595 55.28 -13.52 -6.23
C ASN A 595 55.49 -14.53 -5.06
N ILE A 596 54.54 -14.62 -4.14
CA ILE A 596 54.60 -15.60 -3.04
C ILE A 596 54.46 -17.04 -3.56
N TYR A 597 53.61 -17.27 -4.56
CA TYR A 597 53.49 -18.59 -5.20
C TYR A 597 54.76 -18.99 -5.93
N GLN A 598 55.43 -18.06 -6.61
CA GLN A 598 56.72 -18.32 -7.30
C GLN A 598 57.86 -18.58 -6.30
N GLN A 599 57.88 -17.91 -5.15
CA GLN A 599 58.88 -18.15 -4.10
C GLN A 599 58.61 -19.47 -3.34
N ALA A 600 57.36 -19.88 -3.19
CA ALA A 600 57.01 -21.16 -2.57
C ALA A 600 57.17 -22.37 -3.52
N GLY A 601 57.15 -22.13 -4.84
CA GLY A 601 57.29 -23.15 -5.90
C GLY A 601 58.71 -23.38 -6.42
N GLY A 602 59.77 -22.71 -5.88
CA GLY A 602 61.16 -22.79 -6.29
C GLY A 602 61.92 -24.06 -5.82
N GLY A 603 61.28 -25.23 -5.87
CA GLY A 603 61.89 -26.53 -5.54
C GLY A 603 61.36 -27.66 -6.43
N GLY A 604 61.89 -27.76 -7.66
CA GLY A 604 61.95 -28.99 -8.44
C GLY A 604 60.69 -29.49 -9.12
N ALA A 605 60.57 -29.29 -10.42
CA ALA A 605 60.16 -30.34 -11.37
C ALA A 605 60.38 -29.87 -12.82
N THR A 606 61.04 -30.73 -13.58
CA THR A 606 61.40 -30.69 -14.99
C THR A 606 60.21 -30.57 -15.96
N PRO A 607 60.45 -30.03 -17.18
CA PRO A 607 59.39 -29.79 -18.16
C PRO A 607 59.10 -31.01 -19.04
N GLY A 608 57.85 -31.26 -19.34
CA GLY A 608 57.46 -32.20 -20.39
C GLY A 608 56.07 -32.73 -20.28
N ALA A 609 55.15 -32.12 -20.97
CA ALA A 609 54.08 -32.76 -21.75
C ALA A 609 53.10 -31.69 -22.29
N GLU A 610 52.86 -31.74 -23.59
CA GLU A 610 51.93 -30.92 -24.36
C GLU A 610 50.45 -31.15 -23.95
N PRO A 611 49.57 -30.19 -24.17
CA PRO A 611 48.14 -30.27 -23.78
C PRO A 611 47.32 -31.01 -24.83
N GLN A 612 46.54 -32.00 -24.39
CA GLN A 612 45.41 -32.52 -25.16
C GLN A 612 44.13 -31.77 -24.80
N ASP A 613 43.50 -31.33 -25.85
CA ASP A 613 42.17 -30.72 -25.94
C ASP A 613 41.08 -31.66 -25.36
N GLY A 614 40.26 -31.14 -24.49
CA GLY A 614 39.14 -31.87 -23.90
C GLY A 614 38.14 -30.89 -23.28
N GLY A 615 37.21 -30.41 -24.10
CA GLY A 615 36.11 -29.54 -23.65
C GLY A 615 35.26 -30.12 -22.53
N SER A 616 35.11 -29.36 -21.50
CA SER A 616 34.01 -29.50 -20.57
C SER A 616 33.56 -28.12 -20.09
N THR A 617 32.32 -27.82 -20.40
CA THR A 617 31.56 -26.66 -19.93
C THR A 617 31.52 -26.60 -18.41
N PRO A 618 31.75 -25.45 -17.77
CA PRO A 618 31.53 -25.31 -16.34
C PRO A 618 30.04 -25.19 -16.03
N SER A 619 29.56 -26.05 -15.18
CA SER A 619 28.27 -25.92 -14.52
C SER A 619 28.29 -24.69 -13.62
N SER A 620 27.32 -23.81 -13.81
CA SER A 620 27.01 -22.69 -12.93
C SER A 620 26.62 -23.20 -11.54
N GLY A 621 27.53 -23.09 -10.58
CA GLY A 621 27.19 -23.15 -9.18
C GLY A 621 26.68 -21.78 -8.77
N SER A 622 25.45 -21.71 -8.29
CA SER A 622 24.91 -20.52 -7.64
C SER A 622 25.69 -20.30 -6.33
N GLY A 623 26.59 -19.30 -6.36
CA GLY A 623 27.12 -18.75 -5.12
C GLY A 623 26.04 -17.85 -4.51
N ASP A 624 25.70 -18.08 -3.25
CA ASP A 624 24.90 -17.15 -2.47
C ASP A 624 25.67 -15.81 -2.38
N ASP A 625 25.18 -14.78 -3.06
CA ASP A 625 25.73 -13.43 -2.96
C ASP A 625 25.33 -12.87 -1.58
N VAL A 626 26.32 -12.65 -0.71
CA VAL A 626 26.15 -11.95 0.58
C VAL A 626 26.18 -10.45 0.32
N ILE A 627 25.09 -9.77 0.63
CA ILE A 627 24.95 -8.32 0.46
C ILE A 627 25.39 -7.62 1.75
N ASP A 628 26.29 -6.62 1.64
CA ASP A 628 26.71 -5.78 2.77
C ASP A 628 25.54 -4.88 3.21
N ALA A 629 25.05 -5.08 4.44
CA ALA A 629 23.99 -4.28 5.02
C ALA A 629 24.53 -3.21 5.97
N ASP A 630 23.95 -2.01 5.94
CA ASP A 630 24.28 -0.94 6.88
C ASP A 630 23.44 -1.10 8.15
N PHE A 631 23.94 -1.91 9.06
CA PHE A 631 23.36 -2.05 10.38
C PHE A 631 24.19 -1.24 11.38
N THR A 632 23.71 -0.06 11.71
CA THR A 632 24.41 0.83 12.64
C THR A 632 24.34 0.33 14.08
N GLU A 633 25.39 0.53 14.84
CA GLU A 633 25.42 0.29 16.27
C GLU A 633 24.62 1.43 16.96
N SER A 634 23.48 1.10 17.60
CA SER A 634 22.77 2.07 18.41
C SER A 634 23.50 2.24 19.75
N LYS A 635 23.83 3.47 20.08
CA LYS A 635 24.43 3.83 21.38
C LYS A 635 23.42 3.71 22.51
#